data_3b73e344ea30d9b5f884fad30fec6e43
#
_entry.id   3b73e344ea30d9b5f884fad30fec6e43
#
_cell.length_a   1.000
_cell.length_b   1.000
_cell.length_c   1.000
_cell.angle_alpha   90.00
_cell.angle_beta   90.00
_cell.angle_gamma   90.00
#
_symmetry.space_group_name_H-M   'P 1'
#
loop_
_entity.id
_entity.type
_entity.pdbx_description
1 polymer ?
#
loop_
_entity_poly.entity_id
_entity_poly.type
_entity_poly.pdbx_seq_one_letter_code
_entity_poly.pdbx_strand_id
1 'polypeptide(L)'
;MTAFFQGLWRVLSVTAPWWGCFLVAFVLAYVLTPVCRELARRLGMVDKPSARRINKTPIPRSGGLAIYLSATLTTFGYTAVTGAQLSPLFPNEVLHQLMVLGGVLVVVGLLDDKFGLPPLVKLAGQVGVALGVFFWCDIGFRAIPVMSWMPPWLDCCFTLFWIVGAINAFNLIDGLDGLATGLALIAVIGMGGALFFIGYPKATLVYFIFAGAFLAFLRYNFHPASVFLGDTGSMYIGFVLAVLPLTLKSGDSLFVSLGVPLLAMGVPIFDTALAIVRRTLRAVLVRGERDCGDVGNTHVMQADTDHLHHRILRKFVSQRKAAGALYGLAAFLVAVGFGGLALRDRAAGLFIVAFIVGVVIVVRDMRRIELWDAGRLLNNVVHDESHAMRRRRRVLSIPYYVCMDVLTLVLVYLFTTLAMGLKFNGHALHTALPLRVVPVFFCLIFFRAYATVWGRALISNYVRLALAVFVGTMVGSAGIILFHYPHSHLMAFSGLFFALSTLALSSLRMLRPVLRDLFYSLDAGRLGDDPATSRIVVYGAGLRYNMFRKELVRSSTHNHRVIVGLLDDDVLLRGLYVGGIRVHGTLNQARDVLRKLRADAVVVACVLTPERLEVARKTFAEAGVKVSVWSCAERPLDEVPTTANHEGERR
;
A
#
# COMPACT_ATOMS: atom_id res chain seq x y z
N MET A 1 26.73 41.94 -14.63
CA MET A 1 25.35 42.12 -15.13
C MET A 1 25.12 41.48 -16.49
N THR A 2 25.98 41.68 -17.50
CA THR A 2 25.86 41.11 -18.87
C THR A 2 25.83 39.56 -18.89
N ALA A 3 26.67 38.87 -18.11
CA ALA A 3 26.68 37.40 -18.03
C ALA A 3 25.39 36.82 -17.43
N PHE A 4 24.79 37.51 -16.46
CA PHE A 4 23.50 37.12 -15.87
C PHE A 4 22.38 37.25 -16.92
N PHE A 5 22.30 38.34 -17.63
CA PHE A 5 21.30 38.55 -18.69
C PHE A 5 21.47 37.59 -19.85
N GLN A 6 22.72 37.27 -20.24
CA GLN A 6 23.00 36.26 -21.26
C GLN A 6 22.62 34.87 -20.81
N GLY A 7 22.86 34.52 -19.55
CA GLY A 7 22.41 33.26 -18.96
C GLY A 7 20.89 33.17 -18.92
N LEU A 8 20.20 34.22 -18.45
CA LEU A 8 18.75 34.31 -18.43
C LEU A 8 18.14 34.20 -19.83
N TRP A 9 18.71 34.91 -20.80
CA TRP A 9 18.26 34.84 -22.19
C TRP A 9 18.42 33.45 -22.81
N ARG A 10 19.52 32.74 -22.54
CA ARG A 10 19.69 31.33 -22.94
C ARG A 10 18.64 30.42 -22.34
N VAL A 11 18.38 30.56 -21.05
CA VAL A 11 17.33 29.76 -20.38
C VAL A 11 15.96 30.06 -21.00
N LEU A 12 15.61 31.33 -21.18
CA LEU A 12 14.34 31.73 -21.76
C LEU A 12 14.18 31.24 -23.21
N SER A 13 15.23 31.32 -24.03
CA SER A 13 15.17 30.86 -25.42
C SER A 13 15.02 29.35 -25.55
N VAL A 14 15.63 28.58 -24.67
CA VAL A 14 15.46 27.11 -24.61
C VAL A 14 14.09 26.71 -24.08
N THR A 15 13.53 27.47 -23.12
CA THR A 15 12.24 27.15 -22.49
C THR A 15 11.05 27.81 -23.18
N ALA A 16 11.26 28.79 -24.08
CA ALA A 16 10.18 29.47 -24.79
C ALA A 16 9.19 28.51 -25.50
N PRO A 17 9.64 27.44 -26.20
CA PRO A 17 8.71 26.48 -26.80
C PRO A 17 7.82 25.76 -25.75
N TRP A 18 8.35 25.51 -24.56
CA TRP A 18 7.59 24.85 -23.50
C TRP A 18 6.45 25.72 -23.00
N TRP A 19 6.75 26.99 -22.70
CA TRP A 19 5.77 27.97 -22.28
C TRP A 19 4.75 28.28 -23.37
N GLY A 20 5.20 28.30 -24.64
CA GLY A 20 4.32 28.45 -25.80
C GLY A 20 3.32 27.29 -25.89
N CYS A 21 3.81 26.05 -25.87
CA CYS A 21 2.95 24.86 -25.90
C CYS A 21 2.06 24.73 -24.66
N PHE A 22 2.60 25.06 -23.48
CA PHE A 22 1.79 25.11 -22.24
C PHE A 22 0.63 26.10 -22.40
N LEU A 23 0.93 27.33 -22.85
CA LEU A 23 -0.10 28.38 -23.00
C LEU A 23 -1.15 27.99 -24.03
N VAL A 24 -0.75 27.45 -25.18
CA VAL A 24 -1.68 26.98 -26.23
C VAL A 24 -2.57 25.87 -25.68
N ALA A 25 -1.99 24.85 -25.04
CA ALA A 25 -2.76 23.76 -24.42
C ALA A 25 -3.71 24.27 -23.32
N PHE A 26 -3.23 25.23 -22.50
CA PHE A 26 -4.02 25.86 -21.45
C PHE A 26 -5.21 26.62 -22.05
N VAL A 27 -5.00 27.49 -23.04
CA VAL A 27 -6.07 28.27 -23.68
C VAL A 27 -7.07 27.35 -24.37
N LEU A 28 -6.60 26.35 -25.12
CA LEU A 28 -7.47 25.36 -25.76
C LEU A 28 -8.32 24.62 -24.74
N ALA A 29 -7.71 24.08 -23.68
CA ALA A 29 -8.48 23.38 -22.64
C ALA A 29 -9.46 24.29 -21.92
N TYR A 30 -9.06 25.55 -21.65
CA TYR A 30 -9.92 26.56 -21.03
C TYR A 30 -11.14 26.87 -21.87
N VAL A 31 -10.98 27.03 -23.19
CA VAL A 31 -12.09 27.31 -24.12
C VAL A 31 -12.93 26.06 -24.44
N LEU A 32 -12.28 24.90 -24.61
CA LEU A 32 -13.00 23.67 -24.96
C LEU A 32 -13.79 23.09 -23.78
N THR A 33 -13.37 23.31 -22.52
CA THR A 33 -14.08 22.75 -21.36
C THR A 33 -15.55 23.20 -21.27
N PRO A 34 -15.91 24.50 -21.37
CA PRO A 34 -17.32 24.91 -21.39
C PRO A 34 -18.09 24.37 -22.60
N VAL A 35 -17.45 24.21 -23.76
CA VAL A 35 -18.06 23.62 -24.96
C VAL A 35 -18.40 22.15 -24.71
N CYS A 36 -17.42 21.38 -24.22
CA CYS A 36 -17.63 19.97 -23.86
C CYS A 36 -18.67 19.80 -22.76
N ARG A 37 -18.71 20.72 -21.78
CA ARG A 37 -19.74 20.75 -20.73
C ARG A 37 -21.14 20.87 -21.30
N GLU A 38 -21.36 21.81 -22.25
CA GLU A 38 -22.65 22.00 -22.87
C GLU A 38 -23.02 20.82 -23.76
N LEU A 39 -22.06 20.28 -24.53
CA LEU A 39 -22.24 19.06 -25.32
C LEU A 39 -22.68 17.87 -24.44
N ALA A 40 -22.04 17.66 -23.31
CA ALA A 40 -22.37 16.60 -22.37
C ALA A 40 -23.81 16.76 -21.81
N ARG A 41 -24.23 18.01 -21.51
CA ARG A 41 -25.61 18.29 -21.09
C ARG A 41 -26.60 17.89 -22.15
N ARG A 42 -26.38 18.27 -23.41
CA ARG A 42 -27.26 17.93 -24.54
C ARG A 42 -27.32 16.44 -24.82
N LEU A 43 -26.19 15.74 -24.65
CA LEU A 43 -26.10 14.28 -24.84
C LEU A 43 -26.58 13.46 -23.62
N GLY A 44 -27.00 14.14 -22.54
CA GLY A 44 -27.48 13.49 -21.32
C GLY A 44 -26.40 12.82 -20.48
N MET A 45 -25.12 13.10 -20.73
CA MET A 45 -23.95 12.60 -19.94
C MET A 45 -23.80 13.44 -18.67
N VAL A 46 -24.72 13.26 -17.73
CA VAL A 46 -24.83 14.07 -16.52
C VAL A 46 -24.91 13.16 -15.30
N ASP A 47 -24.10 13.45 -14.29
CA ASP A 47 -24.15 12.78 -13.00
C ASP A 47 -25.35 13.26 -12.19
N LYS A 48 -26.38 12.42 -12.05
CA LYS A 48 -27.59 12.75 -11.30
C LYS A 48 -27.36 12.57 -9.79
N PRO A 49 -27.87 13.49 -8.95
CA PRO A 49 -27.79 13.33 -7.48
C PRO A 49 -28.45 12.01 -7.05
N SER A 50 -27.79 11.31 -6.12
CA SER A 50 -28.35 10.11 -5.47
C SER A 50 -27.96 10.11 -3.99
N ALA A 51 -28.69 9.34 -3.17
CA ALA A 51 -28.45 9.24 -1.73
C ALA A 51 -27.02 8.79 -1.37
N ARG A 52 -26.29 8.19 -2.31
CA ARG A 52 -24.90 7.72 -2.14
C ARG A 52 -23.86 8.72 -2.64
N ARG A 53 -24.24 9.82 -3.30
CA ARG A 53 -23.34 10.78 -3.93
C ARG A 53 -23.29 12.08 -3.15
N ILE A 54 -22.11 12.71 -3.16
CA ILE A 54 -21.85 13.95 -2.40
C ILE A 54 -22.54 15.16 -3.07
N ASN A 55 -22.82 15.06 -4.39
CA ASN A 55 -23.34 16.16 -5.19
C ASN A 55 -24.85 16.35 -5.04
N LYS A 56 -25.25 17.60 -4.85
CA LYS A 56 -26.66 18.01 -4.74
C LYS A 56 -27.27 18.48 -6.07
N THR A 57 -26.43 18.82 -7.05
CA THR A 57 -26.82 19.30 -8.38
C THR A 57 -26.30 18.38 -9.47
N PRO A 58 -27.02 18.25 -10.61
CA PRO A 58 -26.54 17.47 -11.75
C PRO A 58 -25.30 18.11 -12.38
N ILE A 59 -24.19 17.36 -12.49
CA ILE A 59 -22.92 17.85 -13.03
C ILE A 59 -22.54 17.03 -14.27
N PRO A 60 -22.19 17.68 -15.42
CA PRO A 60 -21.78 17.01 -16.64
C PRO A 60 -20.47 16.23 -16.48
N ARG A 61 -20.38 15.05 -17.10
CA ARG A 61 -19.20 14.18 -17.17
C ARG A 61 -18.63 14.23 -18.58
N SER A 62 -17.61 15.03 -18.84
CA SER A 62 -16.99 15.11 -20.17
C SER A 62 -15.67 15.88 -20.18
N GLY A 63 -15.15 16.16 -18.98
CA GLY A 63 -13.92 16.95 -18.85
C GLY A 63 -12.74 16.31 -19.55
N GLY A 64 -12.67 14.99 -19.58
CA GLY A 64 -11.62 14.26 -20.28
C GLY A 64 -11.52 14.54 -21.76
N LEU A 65 -12.63 14.80 -22.45
CA LEU A 65 -12.63 15.15 -23.86
C LEU A 65 -11.93 16.49 -24.11
N ALA A 66 -12.13 17.49 -23.26
CA ALA A 66 -11.46 18.79 -23.39
C ALA A 66 -9.93 18.67 -23.19
N ILE A 67 -9.50 17.86 -22.22
CA ILE A 67 -8.08 17.56 -21.98
C ILE A 67 -7.47 16.87 -23.19
N TYR A 68 -8.12 15.80 -23.70
CA TYR A 68 -7.64 15.07 -24.86
C TYR A 68 -7.52 15.96 -26.10
N LEU A 69 -8.57 16.68 -26.44
CA LEU A 69 -8.56 17.55 -27.63
C LEU A 69 -7.50 18.65 -27.53
N SER A 70 -7.37 19.30 -26.37
CA SER A 70 -6.37 20.35 -26.18
C SER A 70 -4.94 19.85 -26.30
N ALA A 71 -4.62 18.70 -25.67
CA ALA A 71 -3.30 18.11 -25.76
C ALA A 71 -2.98 17.61 -27.18
N THR A 72 -3.94 16.96 -27.84
CA THR A 72 -3.81 16.44 -29.20
C THR A 72 -3.64 17.58 -30.21
N LEU A 73 -4.50 18.59 -30.18
CA LEU A 73 -4.41 19.74 -31.09
C LEU A 73 -3.11 20.53 -30.91
N THR A 74 -2.65 20.69 -29.67
CA THR A 74 -1.36 21.35 -29.38
C THR A 74 -0.19 20.52 -29.92
N THR A 75 -0.22 19.22 -29.73
CA THR A 75 0.85 18.29 -30.20
C THR A 75 0.93 18.31 -31.74
N PHE A 76 -0.20 18.10 -32.43
CA PHE A 76 -0.24 18.11 -33.90
C PHE A 76 0.02 19.50 -34.46
N GLY A 77 -0.50 20.57 -33.85
CA GLY A 77 -0.26 21.94 -34.28
C GLY A 77 1.21 22.32 -34.19
N TYR A 78 1.89 21.96 -33.09
CA TYR A 78 3.31 22.21 -32.94
C TYR A 78 4.14 21.46 -33.99
N THR A 79 3.90 20.17 -34.21
CA THR A 79 4.63 19.37 -35.20
C THR A 79 4.36 19.84 -36.64
N ALA A 80 3.14 20.26 -36.95
CA ALA A 80 2.77 20.77 -38.27
C ALA A 80 3.41 22.15 -38.57
N VAL A 81 3.43 23.06 -37.58
CA VAL A 81 3.96 24.44 -37.79
C VAL A 81 5.48 24.48 -37.78
N THR A 82 6.10 23.69 -36.89
CA THR A 82 7.57 23.77 -36.73
C THR A 82 8.32 22.78 -37.61
N GLY A 83 7.66 21.72 -38.12
CA GLY A 83 8.32 20.60 -38.79
C GLY A 83 9.33 19.85 -37.89
N ALA A 84 9.45 20.30 -36.63
CA ALA A 84 10.45 19.79 -35.69
C ALA A 84 9.92 18.57 -34.94
N GLN A 85 10.84 17.66 -34.60
CA GLN A 85 10.55 16.64 -33.60
C GLN A 85 10.36 17.30 -32.22
N LEU A 86 9.27 16.97 -31.55
CA LEU A 86 9.01 17.44 -30.18
C LEU A 86 10.16 17.07 -29.24
N SER A 87 10.74 15.89 -29.45
CA SER A 87 11.88 15.42 -28.68
C SER A 87 12.62 14.28 -29.41
N PRO A 88 13.94 14.17 -29.24
CA PRO A 88 14.67 12.97 -29.69
C PRO A 88 14.21 11.68 -29.02
N LEU A 89 13.64 11.78 -27.80
CA LEU A 89 13.12 10.66 -27.03
C LEU A 89 11.70 10.27 -27.44
N PHE A 90 10.98 11.19 -28.11
CA PHE A 90 9.62 11.00 -28.59
C PHE A 90 9.56 11.27 -30.11
N PRO A 91 9.83 10.26 -30.95
CA PRO A 91 9.57 10.41 -32.37
C PRO A 91 8.13 10.87 -32.62
N ASN A 92 7.92 11.78 -33.55
CA ASN A 92 6.59 12.34 -33.81
C ASN A 92 5.58 11.25 -34.15
N GLU A 93 5.99 10.20 -34.88
CA GLU A 93 5.17 9.04 -35.22
C GLU A 93 4.63 8.35 -33.96
N VAL A 94 5.51 8.09 -32.98
CA VAL A 94 5.13 7.44 -31.71
C VAL A 94 4.16 8.33 -30.94
N LEU A 95 4.39 9.63 -30.87
CA LEU A 95 3.46 10.56 -30.22
C LEU A 95 2.10 10.58 -30.91
N HIS A 96 2.06 10.58 -32.25
CA HIS A 96 0.82 10.54 -33.00
C HIS A 96 0.06 9.21 -32.77
N GLN A 97 0.78 8.09 -32.76
CA GLN A 97 0.21 6.77 -32.42
C GLN A 97 -0.39 6.77 -31.01
N LEU A 98 0.32 7.33 -30.04
CA LEU A 98 -0.17 7.44 -28.65
C LEU A 98 -1.41 8.36 -28.54
N MET A 99 -1.47 9.44 -29.33
CA MET A 99 -2.68 10.28 -29.37
C MET A 99 -3.86 9.52 -29.97
N VAL A 100 -3.65 8.72 -31.02
CA VAL A 100 -4.70 7.86 -31.61
C VAL A 100 -5.18 6.82 -30.58
N LEU A 101 -4.26 6.09 -29.94
CA LEU A 101 -4.61 5.10 -28.92
C LEU A 101 -5.30 5.74 -27.71
N GLY A 102 -4.84 6.92 -27.28
CA GLY A 102 -5.52 7.73 -26.28
C GLY A 102 -6.93 8.13 -26.70
N GLY A 103 -7.12 8.45 -27.99
CA GLY A 103 -8.44 8.72 -28.57
C GLY A 103 -9.40 7.53 -28.52
N VAL A 104 -8.90 6.33 -28.80
CA VAL A 104 -9.68 5.10 -28.64
C VAL A 104 -10.15 4.95 -27.19
N LEU A 105 -9.25 5.18 -26.21
CA LEU A 105 -9.59 5.11 -24.81
C LEU A 105 -10.59 6.19 -24.38
N VAL A 106 -10.48 7.40 -24.93
CA VAL A 106 -11.46 8.48 -24.73
C VAL A 106 -12.83 8.10 -25.27
N VAL A 107 -12.90 7.45 -26.43
CA VAL A 107 -14.18 6.94 -26.97
C VAL A 107 -14.79 5.88 -26.05
N VAL A 108 -14.00 4.92 -25.58
CA VAL A 108 -14.45 3.92 -24.59
C VAL A 108 -14.98 4.61 -23.34
N GLY A 109 -14.27 5.63 -22.83
CA GLY A 109 -14.70 6.40 -21.66
C GLY A 109 -15.98 7.20 -21.90
N LEU A 110 -16.17 7.83 -23.07
CA LEU A 110 -17.41 8.52 -23.44
C LEU A 110 -18.61 7.57 -23.51
N LEU A 111 -18.40 6.38 -24.04
CA LEU A 111 -19.44 5.33 -24.07
C LEU A 111 -19.79 4.87 -22.64
N ASP A 112 -18.79 4.76 -21.77
CA ASP A 112 -19.00 4.41 -20.37
C ASP A 112 -19.74 5.53 -19.61
N ASP A 113 -19.32 6.78 -19.75
CA ASP A 113 -19.97 7.94 -19.12
C ASP A 113 -21.44 8.11 -19.56
N LYS A 114 -21.79 7.66 -20.77
CA LYS A 114 -23.16 7.74 -21.32
C LYS A 114 -24.01 6.52 -20.99
N PHE A 115 -23.49 5.32 -21.19
CA PHE A 115 -24.28 4.08 -21.17
C PHE A 115 -24.00 3.21 -19.93
N GLY A 116 -22.89 3.45 -19.19
CA GLY A 116 -22.48 2.62 -18.07
C GLY A 116 -22.05 1.22 -18.52
N LEU A 117 -20.89 1.12 -19.16
CA LEU A 117 -20.40 -0.13 -19.73
C LEU A 117 -20.14 -1.21 -18.67
N PRO A 118 -20.37 -2.49 -19.00
CA PRO A 118 -19.94 -3.58 -18.13
C PRO A 118 -18.42 -3.54 -17.87
N PRO A 119 -17.96 -3.87 -16.66
CA PRO A 119 -16.54 -3.78 -16.30
C PRO A 119 -15.60 -4.56 -17.23
N LEU A 120 -16.04 -5.71 -17.76
CA LEU A 120 -15.26 -6.52 -18.71
C LEU A 120 -15.08 -5.84 -20.07
N VAL A 121 -16.07 -5.11 -20.57
CA VAL A 121 -15.98 -4.38 -21.85
C VAL A 121 -15.00 -3.22 -21.70
N LYS A 122 -15.06 -2.50 -20.60
CA LYS A 122 -14.13 -1.44 -20.25
C LYS A 122 -12.70 -1.95 -20.14
N LEU A 123 -12.51 -3.06 -19.42
CA LEU A 123 -11.21 -3.73 -19.30
C LEU A 123 -10.67 -4.20 -20.67
N ALA A 124 -11.51 -4.76 -21.51
CA ALA A 124 -11.12 -5.20 -22.87
C ALA A 124 -10.63 -4.02 -23.72
N GLY A 125 -11.29 -2.86 -23.64
CA GLY A 125 -10.83 -1.62 -24.29
C GLY A 125 -9.46 -1.15 -23.79
N GLN A 126 -9.25 -1.17 -22.47
CA GLN A 126 -7.95 -0.83 -21.84
C GLN A 126 -6.84 -1.79 -22.26
N VAL A 127 -7.10 -3.10 -22.25
CA VAL A 127 -6.15 -4.14 -22.70
C VAL A 127 -5.85 -3.97 -24.18
N GLY A 128 -6.85 -3.72 -25.04
CA GLY A 128 -6.66 -3.47 -26.46
C GLY A 128 -5.74 -2.28 -26.75
N VAL A 129 -5.94 -1.17 -26.02
CA VAL A 129 -5.06 0.01 -26.13
C VAL A 129 -3.65 -0.31 -25.62
N ALA A 130 -3.51 -1.02 -24.51
CA ALA A 130 -2.20 -1.42 -23.98
C ALA A 130 -1.44 -2.37 -24.94
N LEU A 131 -2.13 -3.30 -25.60
CA LEU A 131 -1.57 -4.13 -26.70
C LEU A 131 -1.16 -3.27 -27.88
N GLY A 132 -1.95 -2.25 -28.25
CA GLY A 132 -1.59 -1.28 -29.28
C GLY A 132 -0.30 -0.53 -28.92
N VAL A 133 -0.12 -0.10 -27.69
CA VAL A 133 1.14 0.54 -27.23
C VAL A 133 2.31 -0.45 -27.38
N PHE A 134 2.14 -1.68 -26.99
CA PHE A 134 3.21 -2.68 -27.04
C PHE A 134 3.59 -3.06 -28.48
N PHE A 135 2.61 -3.39 -29.33
CA PHE A 135 2.87 -3.92 -30.68
C PHE A 135 2.99 -2.84 -31.77
N TRP A 136 2.23 -1.74 -31.69
CA TRP A 136 2.24 -0.70 -32.71
C TRP A 136 3.24 0.42 -32.42
N CYS A 137 3.41 0.79 -31.13
CA CYS A 137 4.37 1.83 -30.75
C CYS A 137 5.75 1.26 -30.37
N ASP A 138 5.91 -0.05 -30.27
CA ASP A 138 7.13 -0.74 -29.80
C ASP A 138 7.61 -0.18 -28.43
N ILE A 139 6.66 0.00 -27.52
CA ILE A 139 6.92 0.50 -26.18
C ILE A 139 6.70 -0.60 -25.17
N GLY A 140 7.75 -0.92 -24.42
CA GLY A 140 7.73 -1.93 -23.36
C GLY A 140 8.86 -1.73 -22.36
N PHE A 141 8.87 -2.53 -21.32
CA PHE A 141 9.90 -2.48 -20.28
C PHE A 141 11.28 -2.91 -20.77
N ARG A 142 11.38 -3.74 -21.81
CA ARG A 142 12.66 -4.13 -22.43
C ARG A 142 13.44 -2.95 -23.00
N ALA A 143 12.77 -1.85 -23.34
CA ALA A 143 13.43 -0.60 -23.76
C ALA A 143 14.28 0.01 -22.64
N ILE A 144 14.03 -0.37 -21.39
CA ILE A 144 14.82 0.03 -20.21
C ILE A 144 16.00 -0.95 -20.10
N PRO A 145 17.27 -0.47 -20.16
CA PRO A 145 18.45 -1.35 -20.24
C PRO A 145 18.55 -2.40 -19.16
N VAL A 146 18.16 -2.07 -17.92
CA VAL A 146 18.16 -3.01 -16.79
C VAL A 146 17.15 -4.15 -16.97
N MET A 147 16.12 -3.97 -17.81
CA MET A 147 15.06 -4.94 -18.08
C MET A 147 15.17 -5.61 -19.45
N SER A 148 16.22 -5.31 -20.22
CA SER A 148 16.47 -5.88 -21.56
C SER A 148 16.56 -7.42 -21.60
N TRP A 149 16.81 -8.05 -20.43
CA TRP A 149 16.85 -9.51 -20.26
C TRP A 149 15.47 -10.19 -20.30
N MET A 150 14.37 -9.42 -20.21
CA MET A 150 13.02 -10.00 -20.18
C MET A 150 12.68 -10.66 -21.52
N PRO A 151 12.11 -11.87 -21.53
CA PRO A 151 11.57 -12.45 -22.75
C PRO A 151 10.35 -11.63 -23.21
N PRO A 152 10.06 -11.58 -24.55
CA PRO A 152 9.01 -10.74 -25.11
C PRO A 152 7.63 -10.94 -24.48
N TRP A 153 7.26 -12.19 -24.15
CA TRP A 153 5.98 -12.49 -23.51
C TRP A 153 5.85 -11.89 -22.12
N LEU A 154 6.95 -11.88 -21.34
CA LEU A 154 6.98 -11.33 -19.99
C LEU A 154 6.95 -9.81 -20.04
N ASP A 155 7.67 -9.20 -20.96
CA ASP A 155 7.64 -7.77 -21.24
C ASP A 155 6.22 -7.30 -21.58
N CYS A 156 5.54 -8.03 -22.49
CA CYS A 156 4.14 -7.77 -22.82
C CYS A 156 3.24 -7.81 -21.57
N CYS A 157 3.34 -8.88 -20.77
CA CYS A 157 2.56 -9.02 -19.55
C CYS A 157 2.79 -7.85 -18.56
N PHE A 158 4.04 -7.47 -18.32
CA PHE A 158 4.38 -6.37 -17.42
C PHE A 158 3.90 -5.02 -17.97
N THR A 159 4.05 -4.78 -19.27
CA THR A 159 3.60 -3.56 -19.92
C THR A 159 2.08 -3.41 -19.84
N LEU A 160 1.35 -4.49 -20.12
CA LEU A 160 -0.11 -4.50 -19.97
C LEU A 160 -0.53 -4.26 -18.52
N PHE A 161 0.08 -4.98 -17.57
CA PHE A 161 -0.22 -4.81 -16.15
C PHE A 161 0.02 -3.36 -15.68
N TRP A 162 1.12 -2.74 -16.10
CA TRP A 162 1.46 -1.37 -15.75
C TRP A 162 0.46 -0.37 -16.32
N ILE A 163 0.17 -0.43 -17.63
CA ILE A 163 -0.71 0.52 -18.30
C ILE A 163 -2.16 0.37 -17.77
N VAL A 164 -2.69 -0.85 -17.76
CA VAL A 164 -4.05 -1.13 -17.27
C VAL A 164 -4.16 -0.82 -15.78
N GLY A 165 -3.13 -1.14 -15.00
CA GLY A 165 -3.06 -0.82 -13.58
C GLY A 165 -3.13 0.69 -13.30
N ALA A 166 -2.35 1.49 -14.02
CA ALA A 166 -2.35 2.94 -13.89
C ALA A 166 -3.69 3.57 -14.34
N ILE A 167 -4.26 3.11 -15.46
CA ILE A 167 -5.58 3.55 -15.94
C ILE A 167 -6.62 3.34 -14.83
N ASN A 168 -6.67 2.14 -14.25
CA ASN A 168 -7.64 1.84 -13.19
C ASN A 168 -7.32 2.58 -11.89
N ALA A 169 -6.05 2.82 -11.57
CA ALA A 169 -5.66 3.59 -10.38
C ALA A 169 -6.18 5.04 -10.45
N PHE A 170 -6.04 5.70 -11.60
CA PHE A 170 -6.58 7.05 -11.80
C PHE A 170 -8.11 7.07 -11.89
N ASN A 171 -8.71 6.04 -12.44
CA ASN A 171 -10.16 5.92 -12.46
C ASN A 171 -10.75 5.72 -11.05
N LEU A 172 -10.11 4.95 -10.20
CA LEU A 172 -10.58 4.72 -8.82
C LEU A 172 -10.39 5.93 -7.90
N ILE A 173 -9.35 6.77 -8.12
CA ILE A 173 -9.10 7.93 -7.27
C ILE A 173 -9.94 9.15 -7.67
N ASP A 174 -10.61 9.13 -8.81
CA ASP A 174 -11.48 10.20 -9.30
C ASP A 174 -12.85 10.25 -8.56
N GLY A 175 -12.77 10.25 -7.23
CA GLY A 175 -13.96 10.29 -6.35
C GLY A 175 -14.20 11.63 -5.66
N LEU A 176 -13.30 12.60 -5.79
CA LEU A 176 -13.42 13.95 -5.22
C LEU A 176 -13.10 15.00 -6.26
N ASP A 177 -13.82 16.15 -6.17
CA ASP A 177 -13.64 17.28 -7.06
C ASP A 177 -12.19 17.72 -7.18
N GLY A 178 -11.63 17.69 -8.38
CA GLY A 178 -10.27 18.11 -8.72
C GLY A 178 -9.17 17.13 -8.33
N LEU A 179 -9.43 16.07 -7.57
CA LEU A 179 -8.39 15.23 -7.00
C LEU A 179 -7.53 14.55 -8.07
N ALA A 180 -8.13 13.80 -8.98
CA ALA A 180 -7.39 13.08 -10.02
C ALA A 180 -6.62 14.04 -10.94
N THR A 181 -7.26 15.14 -11.36
CA THR A 181 -6.61 16.16 -12.22
C THR A 181 -5.45 16.86 -11.52
N GLY A 182 -5.60 17.20 -10.23
CA GLY A 182 -4.52 17.86 -9.48
C GLY A 182 -3.34 16.93 -9.19
N LEU A 183 -3.59 15.66 -8.88
CA LEU A 183 -2.54 14.65 -8.77
C LEU A 183 -1.81 14.44 -10.11
N ALA A 184 -2.55 14.41 -11.22
CA ALA A 184 -1.98 14.31 -12.56
C ALA A 184 -1.10 15.53 -12.90
N LEU A 185 -1.53 16.74 -12.54
CA LEU A 185 -0.75 17.96 -12.72
C LEU A 185 0.59 17.90 -11.95
N ILE A 186 0.56 17.48 -10.68
CA ILE A 186 1.76 17.30 -9.87
C ILE A 186 2.67 16.23 -10.50
N ALA A 187 2.10 15.14 -10.98
CA ALA A 187 2.83 14.06 -11.61
C ALA A 187 3.54 14.51 -12.90
N VAL A 188 2.86 15.21 -13.82
CA VAL A 188 3.49 15.67 -15.06
C VAL A 188 4.56 16.74 -14.81
N ILE A 189 4.37 17.62 -13.83
CA ILE A 189 5.39 18.60 -13.42
C ILE A 189 6.60 17.87 -12.84
N GLY A 190 6.39 16.88 -12.00
CA GLY A 190 7.45 16.05 -11.42
C GLY A 190 8.24 15.28 -12.48
N MET A 191 7.56 14.57 -13.37
CA MET A 191 8.20 13.81 -14.45
C MET A 191 8.93 14.73 -15.46
N GLY A 192 8.30 15.81 -15.88
CA GLY A 192 8.92 16.80 -16.78
C GLY A 192 10.14 17.46 -16.16
N GLY A 193 10.04 17.87 -14.89
CA GLY A 193 11.17 18.43 -14.14
C GLY A 193 12.33 17.44 -13.98
N ALA A 194 12.04 16.16 -13.74
CA ALA A 194 13.06 15.11 -13.68
C ALA A 194 13.82 14.98 -15.00
N LEU A 195 13.10 15.00 -16.15
CA LEU A 195 13.73 14.98 -17.48
C LEU A 195 14.61 16.19 -17.75
N PHE A 196 14.15 17.36 -17.34
CA PHE A 196 14.96 18.57 -17.43
C PHE A 196 16.25 18.44 -16.63
N PHE A 197 16.15 17.96 -15.38
CA PHE A 197 17.29 17.81 -14.47
C PHE A 197 18.35 16.83 -14.98
N ILE A 198 17.93 15.76 -15.67
CA ILE A 198 18.86 14.76 -16.24
C ILE A 198 19.38 15.13 -17.64
N GLY A 199 19.04 16.31 -18.15
CA GLY A 199 19.60 16.83 -19.40
C GLY A 199 18.78 16.53 -20.66
N TYR A 200 17.48 16.22 -20.54
CA TYR A 200 16.56 16.04 -21.68
C TYR A 200 15.51 17.15 -21.77
N PRO A 201 15.95 18.43 -21.96
CA PRO A 201 15.02 19.55 -21.95
C PRO A 201 13.95 19.47 -23.04
N LYS A 202 14.27 18.94 -24.24
CA LYS A 202 13.28 18.81 -25.31
C LYS A 202 12.15 17.85 -24.97
N ALA A 203 12.43 16.78 -24.24
CA ALA A 203 11.41 15.83 -23.81
C ALA A 203 10.42 16.43 -22.79
N THR A 204 10.85 17.41 -22.01
CA THR A 204 10.03 18.14 -21.06
C THR A 204 8.84 18.84 -21.71
N LEU A 205 8.95 19.24 -22.99
CA LEU A 205 7.90 19.93 -23.72
C LEU A 205 6.57 19.18 -23.74
N VAL A 206 6.61 17.84 -23.93
CA VAL A 206 5.40 17.02 -23.94
C VAL A 206 4.66 17.10 -22.58
N TYR A 207 5.41 17.06 -21.47
CA TYR A 207 4.82 17.20 -20.14
C TYR A 207 4.23 18.58 -19.88
N PHE A 208 4.81 19.64 -20.47
CA PHE A 208 4.25 21.00 -20.39
C PHE A 208 2.93 21.15 -21.14
N ILE A 209 2.74 20.46 -22.27
CA ILE A 209 1.44 20.40 -22.96
C ILE A 209 0.37 19.85 -22.01
N PHE A 210 0.64 18.71 -21.37
CA PHE A 210 -0.31 18.12 -20.43
C PHE A 210 -0.50 18.98 -19.17
N ALA A 211 0.56 19.60 -18.66
CA ALA A 211 0.46 20.52 -17.51
C ALA A 211 -0.48 21.70 -17.81
N GLY A 212 -0.39 22.29 -19.00
CA GLY A 212 -1.28 23.37 -19.45
C GLY A 212 -2.74 22.90 -19.52
N ALA A 213 -2.98 21.74 -20.15
CA ALA A 213 -4.33 21.18 -20.27
C ALA A 213 -4.94 20.83 -18.90
N PHE A 214 -4.19 20.19 -18.00
CA PHE A 214 -4.66 19.82 -16.67
C PHE A 214 -4.93 21.05 -15.79
N LEU A 215 -4.03 22.06 -15.83
CA LEU A 215 -4.22 23.27 -15.04
C LEU A 215 -5.47 24.06 -15.48
N ALA A 216 -5.70 24.19 -16.77
CA ALA A 216 -6.90 24.86 -17.30
C ALA A 216 -8.18 24.13 -16.92
N PHE A 217 -8.19 22.80 -17.08
CA PHE A 217 -9.34 21.98 -16.72
C PHE A 217 -9.59 22.00 -15.20
N LEU A 218 -8.54 22.00 -14.38
CA LEU A 218 -8.66 22.05 -12.92
C LEU A 218 -9.46 23.28 -12.44
N ARG A 219 -9.44 24.41 -13.18
CA ARG A 219 -10.27 25.60 -12.88
C ARG A 219 -11.76 25.29 -12.87
N TYR A 220 -12.20 24.35 -13.69
CA TYR A 220 -13.60 23.94 -13.79
C TYR A 220 -13.94 22.72 -12.93
N ASN A 221 -12.95 21.88 -12.64
CA ASN A 221 -13.10 20.64 -11.91
C ASN A 221 -12.79 20.79 -10.40
N PHE A 222 -12.11 21.89 -9.98
CA PHE A 222 -11.83 22.14 -8.56
C PHE A 222 -13.13 22.42 -7.78
N HIS A 223 -13.14 21.99 -6.52
CA HIS A 223 -14.35 22.07 -5.69
C HIS A 223 -14.83 23.52 -5.41
N PRO A 224 -16.11 23.87 -5.62
CA PRO A 224 -17.19 23.06 -6.18
C PRO A 224 -17.06 22.89 -7.71
N ALA A 225 -17.03 21.63 -8.17
CA ALA A 225 -16.83 21.33 -9.57
C ALA A 225 -18.04 21.75 -10.44
N SER A 226 -17.77 22.37 -11.60
CA SER A 226 -18.77 22.70 -12.63
C SER A 226 -18.83 21.65 -13.74
N VAL A 227 -17.76 20.83 -13.85
CA VAL A 227 -17.62 19.71 -14.80
C VAL A 227 -16.82 18.60 -14.11
N PHE A 228 -17.25 17.38 -14.24
CA PHE A 228 -16.48 16.22 -13.79
C PHE A 228 -15.54 15.72 -14.88
N LEU A 229 -14.42 15.15 -14.44
CA LEU A 229 -13.44 14.52 -15.31
C LEU A 229 -14.07 13.37 -16.10
N GLY A 230 -14.87 12.53 -15.44
CA GLY A 230 -15.50 11.35 -15.98
C GLY A 230 -14.55 10.20 -16.23
N ASP A 231 -15.10 9.03 -16.59
CA ASP A 231 -14.30 7.87 -16.98
C ASP A 231 -13.47 8.15 -18.24
N THR A 232 -13.99 9.01 -19.12
CA THR A 232 -13.28 9.57 -20.27
C THR A 232 -11.92 10.18 -19.88
N GLY A 233 -11.89 11.02 -18.84
CA GLY A 233 -10.69 11.76 -18.47
C GLY A 233 -9.77 10.96 -17.54
N SER A 234 -10.34 10.28 -16.56
CA SER A 234 -9.54 9.52 -15.59
C SER A 234 -8.76 8.38 -16.25
N MET A 235 -9.37 7.66 -17.20
CA MET A 235 -8.69 6.63 -17.99
C MET A 235 -7.60 7.24 -18.88
N TYR A 236 -7.87 8.37 -19.55
CA TYR A 236 -6.90 9.04 -20.39
C TYR A 236 -5.69 9.56 -19.60
N ILE A 237 -5.92 10.16 -18.44
CA ILE A 237 -4.84 10.62 -17.54
C ILE A 237 -3.96 9.43 -17.11
N GLY A 238 -4.56 8.34 -16.65
CA GLY A 238 -3.83 7.13 -16.24
C GLY A 238 -2.99 6.55 -17.38
N PHE A 239 -3.54 6.52 -18.60
CA PHE A 239 -2.84 6.11 -19.81
C PHE A 239 -1.61 6.98 -20.10
N VAL A 240 -1.78 8.28 -20.15
CA VAL A 240 -0.70 9.25 -20.44
C VAL A 240 0.43 9.12 -19.44
N LEU A 241 0.10 9.09 -18.15
CA LEU A 241 1.09 9.01 -17.08
C LEU A 241 1.81 7.66 -17.01
N ALA A 242 1.17 6.59 -17.47
CA ALA A 242 1.79 5.28 -17.55
C ALA A 242 2.74 5.15 -18.76
N VAL A 243 2.33 5.68 -19.91
CA VAL A 243 3.03 5.42 -21.18
C VAL A 243 4.17 6.38 -21.44
N LEU A 244 4.01 7.68 -21.16
CA LEU A 244 5.07 8.67 -21.41
C LEU A 244 6.43 8.31 -20.78
N PRO A 245 6.51 7.82 -19.54
CA PRO A 245 7.80 7.41 -18.97
C PRO A 245 8.42 6.18 -19.65
N LEU A 246 7.62 5.25 -20.18
CA LEU A 246 8.13 4.05 -20.83
C LEU A 246 8.76 4.35 -22.20
N THR A 247 8.46 5.49 -22.82
CA THR A 247 9.07 5.90 -24.08
C THR A 247 10.53 6.37 -23.90
N LEU A 248 10.96 6.58 -22.67
CA LEU A 248 12.29 7.04 -22.33
C LEU A 248 13.31 5.90 -22.49
N LYS A 249 13.90 5.77 -23.67
CA LYS A 249 15.04 4.85 -23.95
C LYS A 249 16.35 5.38 -23.32
N SER A 250 16.28 6.08 -22.18
CA SER A 250 17.47 6.65 -21.52
C SER A 250 18.26 5.57 -20.80
N GLY A 251 19.45 5.27 -21.33
CA GLY A 251 20.32 4.17 -20.91
C GLY A 251 20.86 4.23 -19.47
N ASP A 252 20.60 5.28 -18.71
CA ASP A 252 21.42 5.57 -17.55
C ASP A 252 20.77 5.36 -16.18
N SER A 253 19.44 5.23 -16.07
CA SER A 253 18.84 5.06 -14.74
C SER A 253 17.44 4.44 -14.77
N LEU A 254 17.31 3.22 -14.21
CA LEU A 254 16.02 2.60 -13.84
C LEU A 254 15.16 3.53 -12.99
N PHE A 255 15.80 4.35 -12.15
CA PHE A 255 15.14 5.28 -11.25
C PHE A 255 14.38 6.36 -12.00
N VAL A 256 14.93 6.87 -13.12
CA VAL A 256 14.25 7.88 -13.95
C VAL A 256 13.09 7.29 -14.71
N SER A 257 13.30 6.11 -15.30
CA SER A 257 12.27 5.47 -16.14
C SER A 257 11.10 4.89 -15.34
N LEU A 258 11.31 4.49 -14.11
CA LEU A 258 10.29 3.86 -13.27
C LEU A 258 10.12 4.50 -11.89
N GLY A 259 11.22 4.88 -11.23
CA GLY A 259 11.17 5.36 -9.86
C GLY A 259 10.42 6.70 -9.73
N VAL A 260 10.75 7.68 -10.56
CA VAL A 260 10.06 8.98 -10.56
C VAL A 260 8.59 8.85 -10.95
N PRO A 261 8.21 8.13 -12.03
CA PRO A 261 6.81 7.87 -12.36
C PRO A 261 6.05 7.14 -11.25
N LEU A 262 6.66 6.12 -10.66
CA LEU A 262 6.03 5.37 -9.58
C LEU A 262 5.77 6.24 -8.34
N LEU A 263 6.71 7.13 -7.99
CA LEU A 263 6.52 8.09 -6.92
C LEU A 263 5.50 9.16 -7.27
N ALA A 264 5.53 9.70 -8.48
CA ALA A 264 4.60 10.71 -8.95
C ALA A 264 3.15 10.21 -8.99
N MET A 265 2.95 8.94 -9.37
CA MET A 265 1.66 8.24 -9.33
C MET A 265 1.42 7.49 -8.00
N GLY A 266 2.27 7.68 -7.00
CA GLY A 266 2.28 6.89 -5.77
C GLY A 266 0.92 6.88 -5.06
N VAL A 267 0.26 8.02 -4.93
CA VAL A 267 -1.04 8.13 -4.25
C VAL A 267 -2.12 7.29 -4.93
N PRO A 268 -2.38 7.39 -6.25
CA PRO A 268 -3.32 6.52 -6.97
C PRO A 268 -2.97 5.03 -6.90
N ILE A 269 -1.69 4.70 -7.11
CA ILE A 269 -1.23 3.30 -7.10
C ILE A 269 -1.41 2.67 -5.72
N PHE A 270 -1.06 3.40 -4.65
CA PHE A 270 -1.25 2.91 -3.28
C PHE A 270 -2.72 2.71 -2.93
N ASP A 271 -3.61 3.65 -3.28
CA ASP A 271 -5.05 3.49 -3.01
C ASP A 271 -5.60 2.24 -3.71
N THR A 272 -5.22 2.03 -4.97
CA THR A 272 -5.65 0.86 -5.74
C THR A 272 -5.07 -0.45 -5.20
N ALA A 273 -3.78 -0.49 -4.88
CA ALA A 273 -3.15 -1.67 -4.28
C ALA A 273 -3.84 -2.06 -2.97
N LEU A 274 -4.13 -1.07 -2.12
CA LEU A 274 -4.86 -1.30 -0.88
C LEU A 274 -6.29 -1.79 -1.11
N ALA A 275 -7.00 -1.26 -2.10
CA ALA A 275 -8.33 -1.73 -2.47
C ALA A 275 -8.30 -3.19 -2.96
N ILE A 276 -7.30 -3.58 -3.76
CA ILE A 276 -7.11 -4.96 -4.21
C ILE A 276 -6.84 -5.88 -3.02
N VAL A 277 -5.90 -5.52 -2.13
CA VAL A 277 -5.58 -6.31 -0.93
C VAL A 277 -6.83 -6.51 -0.07
N ARG A 278 -7.63 -5.46 0.15
CA ARG A 278 -8.89 -5.54 0.91
C ARG A 278 -9.89 -6.49 0.28
N ARG A 279 -10.13 -6.33 -1.03
CA ARG A 279 -11.09 -7.18 -1.77
C ARG A 279 -10.67 -8.64 -1.74
N THR A 280 -9.38 -8.90 -1.94
CA THR A 280 -8.83 -10.27 -1.89
C THR A 280 -8.97 -10.87 -0.48
N LEU A 281 -8.65 -10.10 0.57
CA LEU A 281 -8.85 -10.55 1.95
C LEU A 281 -10.31 -10.85 2.24
N ARG A 282 -11.24 -9.96 1.87
CA ARG A 282 -12.69 -10.19 2.02
C ARG A 282 -13.15 -11.44 1.24
N ALA A 283 -12.72 -11.60 -0.01
CA ALA A 283 -13.09 -12.75 -0.83
C ALA A 283 -12.59 -14.09 -0.25
N VAL A 284 -11.37 -14.10 0.30
CA VAL A 284 -10.80 -15.29 0.97
C VAL A 284 -11.54 -15.59 2.28
N LEU A 285 -11.95 -14.57 3.02
CA LEU A 285 -12.63 -14.70 4.31
C LEU A 285 -14.10 -15.13 4.15
N VAL A 286 -14.83 -14.54 3.20
CA VAL A 286 -16.25 -14.88 2.93
C VAL A 286 -16.43 -16.28 2.31
N ARG A 287 -15.43 -16.79 1.57
CA ARG A 287 -15.46 -18.19 1.11
C ARG A 287 -15.46 -19.22 2.25
N GLY A 288 -15.03 -18.83 3.45
CA GLY A 288 -15.10 -19.68 4.63
C GLY A 288 -16.50 -19.78 5.27
N GLU A 289 -17.42 -18.86 4.98
CA GLU A 289 -18.77 -18.80 5.57
C GLU A 289 -19.86 -19.45 4.71
N ARG A 290 -19.56 -19.90 3.50
CA ARG A 290 -20.57 -20.47 2.56
C ARG A 290 -21.11 -21.85 2.92
N ASP A 291 -20.65 -22.47 4.03
CA ASP A 291 -21.17 -23.75 4.51
C ASP A 291 -22.27 -23.62 5.60
N CYS A 292 -22.63 -22.41 5.99
CA CYS A 292 -23.81 -22.14 6.83
C CYS A 292 -24.85 -21.38 6.00
N GLY A 293 -25.96 -22.04 5.70
CA GLY A 293 -27.03 -21.55 4.86
C GLY A 293 -27.49 -20.14 5.20
N ASP A 294 -27.86 -19.41 4.14
CA ASP A 294 -28.47 -18.09 4.14
C ASP A 294 -27.51 -16.89 4.23
N VAL A 295 -26.80 -16.64 3.12
CA VAL A 295 -26.23 -15.31 2.90
C VAL A 295 -26.55 -14.85 1.47
N GLY A 296 -27.43 -13.85 1.40
CA GLY A 296 -27.78 -13.17 0.18
C GLY A 296 -26.56 -12.67 -0.59
N ASN A 297 -26.63 -12.78 -1.91
CA ASN A 297 -25.72 -12.33 -2.95
C ASN A 297 -24.80 -11.16 -2.56
N THR A 298 -23.66 -11.41 -1.92
CA THR A 298 -22.57 -10.46 -1.82
C THR A 298 -21.67 -10.62 -3.04
N HIS A 299 -21.99 -9.89 -4.10
CA HIS A 299 -21.14 -9.80 -5.28
C HIS A 299 -19.78 -9.22 -4.90
N VAL A 300 -18.69 -9.94 -5.21
CA VAL A 300 -17.28 -9.49 -5.11
C VAL A 300 -17.03 -8.17 -5.88
N MET A 301 -17.98 -7.75 -6.71
CA MET A 301 -17.97 -6.53 -7.52
C MET A 301 -18.78 -5.35 -6.95
N GLN A 302 -19.27 -5.40 -5.72
CA GLN A 302 -19.91 -4.21 -5.14
C GLN A 302 -18.88 -3.10 -4.94
N ALA A 303 -19.28 -1.89 -5.35
CA ALA A 303 -18.47 -0.68 -5.22
C ALA A 303 -18.02 -0.50 -3.76
N ASP A 304 -16.71 -0.49 -3.54
CA ASP A 304 -16.11 -0.28 -2.22
C ASP A 304 -16.23 1.20 -1.85
N THR A 305 -16.99 1.52 -0.82
CA THR A 305 -17.17 2.89 -0.32
C THR A 305 -16.02 3.36 0.57
N ASP A 306 -14.93 2.58 0.68
CA ASP A 306 -13.88 2.74 1.67
C ASP A 306 -12.50 3.12 1.09
N HIS A 307 -12.47 3.75 -0.11
CA HIS A 307 -11.26 4.28 -0.71
C HIS A 307 -10.59 5.36 0.19
N LEU A 308 -9.27 5.52 0.06
CA LEU A 308 -8.45 6.45 0.85
C LEU A 308 -9.02 7.87 0.84
N HIS A 309 -9.49 8.36 -0.33
CA HIS A 309 -10.07 9.69 -0.47
C HIS A 309 -11.37 9.88 0.33
N HIS A 310 -12.24 8.86 0.42
CA HIS A 310 -13.44 8.91 1.26
C HIS A 310 -13.12 8.93 2.75
N ARG A 311 -12.05 8.27 3.17
CA ARG A 311 -11.59 8.25 4.57
C ARG A 311 -10.98 9.57 4.98
N ILE A 312 -10.15 10.13 4.11
CA ILE A 312 -9.55 11.44 4.33
C ILE A 312 -10.65 12.50 4.38
N LEU A 313 -11.68 12.39 3.52
CA LEU A 313 -12.83 13.28 3.56
C LEU A 313 -13.58 13.19 4.91
N ARG A 314 -13.81 11.99 5.44
CA ARG A 314 -14.42 11.81 6.77
C ARG A 314 -13.61 12.48 7.89
N LYS A 315 -12.28 12.53 7.78
CA LYS A 315 -11.39 13.14 8.77
C LYS A 315 -11.37 14.67 8.69
N PHE A 316 -11.36 15.23 7.47
CA PHE A 316 -11.20 16.67 7.25
C PHE A 316 -12.52 17.44 7.08
N VAL A 317 -13.65 16.77 6.97
CA VAL A 317 -15.01 17.35 6.80
C VAL A 317 -15.14 18.23 5.53
N SER A 318 -14.03 18.61 4.86
CA SER A 318 -13.99 19.49 3.69
C SER A 318 -13.24 18.82 2.54
N GLN A 319 -13.87 18.76 1.34
CA GLN A 319 -13.25 18.21 0.12
C GLN A 319 -11.94 18.93 -0.23
N ARG A 320 -11.91 20.27 -0.11
CA ARG A 320 -10.70 21.06 -0.41
C ARG A 320 -9.53 20.68 0.49
N LYS A 321 -9.77 20.49 1.81
CA LYS A 321 -8.71 20.09 2.75
C LYS A 321 -8.25 18.66 2.51
N ALA A 322 -9.18 17.75 2.16
CA ALA A 322 -8.86 16.37 1.83
C ALA A 322 -8.00 16.28 0.54
N ALA A 323 -8.41 16.97 -0.53
CA ALA A 323 -7.62 17.04 -1.77
C ALA A 323 -6.25 17.69 -1.54
N GLY A 324 -6.19 18.80 -0.77
CA GLY A 324 -4.93 19.47 -0.43
C GLY A 324 -3.95 18.59 0.33
N ALA A 325 -4.43 17.75 1.26
CA ALA A 325 -3.58 16.80 1.97
C ALA A 325 -2.97 15.73 1.03
N LEU A 326 -3.76 15.24 0.05
CA LEU A 326 -3.29 14.29 -0.96
C LEU A 326 -2.33 14.94 -1.97
N TYR A 327 -2.57 16.19 -2.34
CA TYR A 327 -1.63 16.97 -3.16
C TYR A 327 -0.30 17.18 -2.43
N GLY A 328 -0.34 17.51 -1.12
CA GLY A 328 0.87 17.63 -0.31
C GLY A 328 1.66 16.33 -0.24
N LEU A 329 0.98 15.19 -0.09
CA LEU A 329 1.62 13.88 -0.11
C LEU A 329 2.25 13.57 -1.50
N ALA A 330 1.53 13.83 -2.60
CA ALA A 330 2.05 13.63 -3.95
C ALA A 330 3.26 14.53 -4.24
N ALA A 331 3.18 15.82 -3.88
CA ALA A 331 4.28 16.75 -4.02
C ALA A 331 5.52 16.33 -3.20
N PHE A 332 5.31 15.83 -1.97
CA PHE A 332 6.37 15.26 -1.15
C PHE A 332 7.02 14.05 -1.82
N LEU A 333 6.24 13.10 -2.37
CA LEU A 333 6.79 11.95 -3.08
C LEU A 333 7.59 12.36 -4.32
N VAL A 334 7.11 13.35 -5.08
CA VAL A 334 7.85 13.93 -6.21
C VAL A 334 9.15 14.59 -5.74
N ALA A 335 9.13 15.37 -4.65
CA ALA A 335 10.33 16.00 -4.09
C ALA A 335 11.37 14.95 -3.64
N VAL A 336 10.93 13.84 -3.07
CA VAL A 336 11.81 12.71 -2.75
C VAL A 336 12.39 12.08 -4.02
N GLY A 337 11.60 11.96 -5.09
CA GLY A 337 12.07 11.55 -6.40
C GLY A 337 13.22 12.44 -6.92
N PHE A 338 13.07 13.75 -6.81
CA PHE A 338 14.14 14.70 -7.15
C PHE A 338 15.39 14.56 -6.27
N GLY A 339 15.20 14.39 -4.96
CA GLY A 339 16.30 14.10 -4.03
C GLY A 339 17.09 12.85 -4.43
N GLY A 340 16.38 11.81 -4.87
CA GLY A 340 16.99 10.60 -5.41
C GLY A 340 17.82 10.85 -6.68
N LEU A 341 17.32 11.69 -7.60
CA LEU A 341 18.07 12.08 -8.81
C LEU A 341 19.34 12.87 -8.49
N ALA A 342 19.28 13.77 -7.50
CA ALA A 342 20.43 14.58 -7.08
C ALA A 342 21.56 13.74 -6.46
N LEU A 343 21.23 12.61 -5.83
CA LEU A 343 22.18 11.74 -5.14
C LEU A 343 22.74 10.59 -6.00
N ARG A 344 22.42 10.55 -7.31
CA ARG A 344 22.87 9.57 -8.31
C ARG A 344 22.92 8.12 -7.81
N ASP A 345 24.07 7.69 -7.25
CA ASP A 345 24.30 6.29 -6.84
C ASP A 345 23.61 5.86 -5.52
N ARG A 346 23.13 6.84 -4.73
CA ARG A 346 22.42 6.58 -3.45
C ARG A 346 20.90 6.71 -3.57
N ALA A 347 20.40 6.93 -4.77
CA ALA A 347 18.97 7.13 -5.04
C ALA A 347 18.08 5.96 -4.63
N ALA A 348 18.57 4.74 -4.77
CA ALA A 348 17.83 3.53 -4.40
C ALA A 348 17.45 3.50 -2.90
N GLY A 349 18.35 3.95 -2.02
CA GLY A 349 18.09 4.02 -0.59
C GLY A 349 16.99 5.03 -0.23
N LEU A 350 17.02 6.21 -0.85
CA LEU A 350 16.00 7.24 -0.65
C LEU A 350 14.62 6.83 -1.19
N PHE A 351 14.60 6.15 -2.35
CA PHE A 351 13.36 5.59 -2.91
C PHE A 351 12.71 4.61 -1.94
N ILE A 352 13.50 3.71 -1.35
CA ILE A 352 13.00 2.74 -0.37
C ILE A 352 12.49 3.44 0.88
N VAL A 353 13.23 4.43 1.39
CA VAL A 353 12.79 5.22 2.56
C VAL A 353 11.48 5.94 2.25
N ALA A 354 11.36 6.59 1.09
CA ALA A 354 10.14 7.27 0.68
C ALA A 354 8.96 6.30 0.48
N PHE A 355 9.23 5.16 -0.14
CA PHE A 355 8.23 4.10 -0.31
C PHE A 355 7.77 3.57 1.04
N ILE A 356 8.70 3.27 1.95
CA ILE A 356 8.39 2.83 3.32
C ILE A 356 7.62 3.91 4.08
N VAL A 357 8.03 5.17 4.00
CA VAL A 357 7.32 6.30 4.65
C VAL A 357 5.92 6.45 4.06
N GLY A 358 5.76 6.36 2.74
CA GLY A 358 4.46 6.35 2.07
C GLY A 358 3.58 5.20 2.55
N VAL A 359 4.12 3.98 2.58
CA VAL A 359 3.44 2.78 3.12
C VAL A 359 3.09 2.96 4.60
N VAL A 360 4.00 3.47 5.42
CA VAL A 360 3.76 3.70 6.86
C VAL A 360 2.68 4.75 7.08
N ILE A 361 2.67 5.85 6.32
CA ILE A 361 1.62 6.88 6.42
C ILE A 361 0.26 6.28 6.05
N VAL A 362 0.20 5.52 4.96
CA VAL A 362 -1.00 4.85 4.50
C VAL A 362 -1.47 3.78 5.50
N VAL A 363 -0.56 2.92 5.98
CA VAL A 363 -0.86 1.88 6.99
C VAL A 363 -1.26 2.50 8.33
N ARG A 364 -0.64 3.60 8.75
CA ARG A 364 -1.01 4.31 9.98
C ARG A 364 -2.42 4.89 9.92
N ASP A 365 -2.83 5.40 8.76
CA ASP A 365 -4.19 5.96 8.58
C ASP A 365 -5.25 4.84 8.38
N MET A 366 -4.84 3.68 7.85
CA MET A 366 -5.67 2.46 7.79
C MET A 366 -5.91 1.80 9.15
N ARG A 367 -5.08 2.08 10.15
CA ARG A 367 -5.06 1.42 11.46
C ARG A 367 -6.38 1.36 12.20
N ARG A 368 -7.33 2.25 11.94
CA ARG A 368 -8.48 2.40 12.85
C ARG A 368 -9.72 1.60 12.45
N ILE A 369 -9.90 1.14 11.23
CA ILE A 369 -11.18 0.55 10.81
C ILE A 369 -11.03 -0.82 10.12
N GLU A 370 -10.09 -1.00 9.18
CA GLU A 370 -10.06 -2.19 8.31
C GLU A 370 -9.29 -3.37 8.88
N LEU A 371 -8.22 -3.06 9.59
CA LEU A 371 -7.47 -4.09 10.30
C LEU A 371 -8.34 -4.72 11.39
N TRP A 372 -9.25 -3.94 12.00
CA TRP A 372 -10.20 -4.43 13.00
C TRP A 372 -11.23 -5.39 12.39
N ASP A 373 -11.84 -5.03 11.25
CA ASP A 373 -12.80 -5.91 10.57
C ASP A 373 -12.11 -7.18 10.05
N ALA A 374 -10.90 -7.07 9.51
CA ALA A 374 -10.10 -8.24 9.12
C ALA A 374 -9.65 -9.07 10.33
N GLY A 375 -9.31 -8.44 11.44
CA GLY A 375 -8.97 -9.11 12.70
C GLY A 375 -10.15 -9.87 13.31
N ARG A 376 -11.33 -9.26 13.30
CA ARG A 376 -12.60 -9.86 13.79
C ARG A 376 -12.99 -11.06 12.94
N LEU A 377 -12.92 -10.91 11.60
CA LEU A 377 -13.17 -12.01 10.66
C LEU A 377 -12.14 -13.14 10.80
N LEU A 378 -10.85 -12.80 10.95
CA LEU A 378 -9.80 -13.81 11.22
C LEU A 378 -9.99 -14.53 12.55
N ASN A 379 -10.47 -13.83 13.58
CA ASN A 379 -10.72 -14.42 14.90
C ASN A 379 -11.95 -15.34 14.87
N ASN A 380 -13.04 -14.93 14.22
CA ASN A 380 -14.24 -15.76 14.06
C ASN A 380 -13.97 -17.01 13.22
N VAL A 381 -13.20 -16.88 12.13
CA VAL A 381 -12.81 -18.02 11.27
C VAL A 381 -11.86 -19.00 12.00
N VAL A 382 -11.10 -18.53 12.99
CA VAL A 382 -10.17 -19.40 13.77
C VAL A 382 -10.90 -20.21 14.83
N HIS A 383 -12.07 -19.76 15.32
CA HIS A 383 -12.77 -20.44 16.42
C HIS A 383 -13.76 -21.53 15.97
N ASP A 384 -14.21 -21.52 14.70
CA ASP A 384 -15.30 -22.41 14.24
C ASP A 384 -14.86 -23.56 13.31
N GLU A 385 -13.57 -23.92 13.30
CA GLU A 385 -13.04 -24.91 12.34
C GLU A 385 -13.16 -26.37 12.81
N SER A 386 -13.86 -27.19 12.02
CA SER A 386 -13.82 -28.65 12.08
C SER A 386 -12.40 -29.19 11.83
N HIS A 387 -12.04 -30.34 12.43
CA HIS A 387 -10.71 -30.98 12.32
C HIS A 387 -10.26 -31.24 10.87
N ALA A 388 -11.19 -31.48 9.94
CA ALA A 388 -10.93 -31.70 8.51
C ALA A 388 -10.42 -30.42 7.81
N MET A 389 -10.99 -29.26 8.15
CA MET A 389 -10.60 -27.96 7.58
C MET A 389 -9.22 -27.51 8.06
N ARG A 390 -8.87 -27.78 9.31
CA ARG A 390 -7.52 -27.51 9.85
C ARG A 390 -6.43 -28.31 9.13
N ARG A 391 -6.71 -29.56 8.75
CA ARG A 391 -5.78 -30.41 7.99
C ARG A 391 -5.58 -29.87 6.56
N ARG A 392 -6.66 -29.47 5.88
CA ARG A 392 -6.63 -28.91 4.53
C ARG A 392 -5.88 -27.57 4.46
N ARG A 393 -6.05 -26.70 5.46
CA ARG A 393 -5.29 -25.44 5.57
C ARG A 393 -3.81 -25.66 5.80
N ARG A 394 -3.40 -26.66 6.56
CA ARG A 394 -1.99 -26.99 6.79
C ARG A 394 -1.31 -27.40 5.49
N VAL A 395 -1.98 -28.16 4.65
CA VAL A 395 -1.48 -28.59 3.34
C VAL A 395 -1.36 -27.42 2.36
N LEU A 396 -2.30 -26.48 2.36
CA LEU A 396 -2.27 -25.30 1.47
C LEU A 396 -1.33 -24.17 1.96
N SER A 397 -1.02 -24.12 3.26
CA SER A 397 -0.14 -23.08 3.80
C SER A 397 1.33 -23.29 3.47
N ILE A 398 1.79 -24.54 3.31
CA ILE A 398 3.19 -24.85 2.99
C ILE A 398 3.57 -24.29 1.60
N PRO A 399 2.86 -24.58 0.50
CA PRO A 399 3.15 -24.00 -0.80
C PRO A 399 3.14 -22.47 -0.80
N TYR A 400 2.21 -21.86 -0.06
CA TYR A 400 2.16 -20.41 0.08
C TYR A 400 3.43 -19.85 0.72
N TYR A 401 3.88 -20.41 1.86
CA TYR A 401 5.13 -19.95 2.49
C TYR A 401 6.36 -20.20 1.61
N VAL A 402 6.39 -21.33 0.89
CA VAL A 402 7.45 -21.64 -0.06
C VAL A 402 7.52 -20.59 -1.18
N CYS A 403 6.40 -20.29 -1.82
CA CYS A 403 6.35 -19.28 -2.88
C CYS A 403 6.77 -17.89 -2.36
N MET A 404 6.30 -17.49 -1.17
CA MET A 404 6.65 -16.22 -0.57
C MET A 404 8.13 -16.14 -0.20
N ASP A 405 8.72 -17.21 0.31
CA ASP A 405 10.15 -17.25 0.64
C ASP A 405 11.02 -17.18 -0.61
N VAL A 406 10.69 -17.94 -1.66
CA VAL A 406 11.41 -17.89 -2.94
C VAL A 406 11.31 -16.48 -3.54
N LEU A 407 10.11 -15.89 -3.58
CA LEU A 407 9.91 -14.53 -4.06
C LEU A 407 10.75 -13.53 -3.25
N THR A 408 10.74 -13.66 -1.92
CA THR A 408 11.52 -12.79 -1.03
C THR A 408 13.01 -12.91 -1.29
N LEU A 409 13.53 -14.12 -1.43
CA LEU A 409 14.96 -14.35 -1.72
C LEU A 409 15.36 -13.79 -3.09
N VAL A 410 14.51 -13.96 -4.10
CA VAL A 410 14.72 -13.36 -5.43
C VAL A 410 14.74 -11.84 -5.35
N LEU A 411 13.77 -11.23 -4.68
CA LEU A 411 13.71 -9.78 -4.50
C LEU A 411 14.93 -9.24 -3.73
N VAL A 412 15.36 -9.94 -2.68
CA VAL A 412 16.58 -9.59 -1.92
C VAL A 412 17.82 -9.72 -2.80
N TYR A 413 17.92 -10.76 -3.64
CA TYR A 413 19.03 -10.89 -4.58
C TYR A 413 19.08 -9.73 -5.57
N LEU A 414 17.95 -9.40 -6.20
CA LEU A 414 17.84 -8.28 -7.14
C LEU A 414 18.22 -6.96 -6.45
N PHE A 415 17.71 -6.74 -5.24
CA PHE A 415 18.03 -5.57 -4.44
C PHE A 415 19.52 -5.49 -4.08
N THR A 416 20.12 -6.60 -3.64
CA THR A 416 21.56 -6.65 -3.30
C THR A 416 22.43 -6.34 -4.52
N THR A 417 22.05 -6.86 -5.70
CA THR A 417 22.74 -6.60 -6.98
C THR A 417 22.68 -5.12 -7.35
N LEU A 418 21.50 -4.49 -7.20
CA LEU A 418 21.32 -3.05 -7.42
C LEU A 418 22.09 -2.20 -6.41
N ALA A 419 22.03 -2.55 -5.12
CA ALA A 419 22.68 -1.80 -4.06
C ALA A 419 24.21 -1.79 -4.18
N MET A 420 24.77 -2.83 -4.80
CA MET A 420 26.21 -2.94 -5.07
C MET A 420 26.63 -2.38 -6.43
N GLY A 421 25.73 -1.77 -7.20
CA GLY A 421 26.02 -1.22 -8.52
C GLY A 421 26.44 -2.26 -9.57
N LEU A 422 26.12 -3.55 -9.34
CA LEU A 422 26.49 -4.62 -10.27
C LEU A 422 25.58 -4.61 -11.49
N LYS A 423 26.18 -4.75 -12.67
CA LYS A 423 25.42 -4.80 -13.94
C LYS A 423 24.61 -6.11 -14.03
N PHE A 424 23.34 -5.98 -14.38
CA PHE A 424 22.50 -7.14 -14.70
C PHE A 424 22.87 -7.68 -16.09
N ASN A 425 23.63 -8.75 -16.13
CA ASN A 425 23.84 -9.51 -17.36
C ASN A 425 22.89 -10.72 -17.35
N GLY A 426 22.32 -11.10 -18.51
CA GLY A 426 21.45 -12.27 -18.61
C GLY A 426 22.10 -13.53 -18.02
N HIS A 427 23.40 -13.69 -18.24
CA HIS A 427 24.19 -14.79 -17.65
C HIS A 427 24.21 -14.77 -16.11
N ALA A 428 24.24 -13.59 -15.48
CA ALA A 428 24.20 -13.46 -14.02
C ALA A 428 22.84 -13.90 -13.45
N LEU A 429 21.76 -13.65 -14.18
CA LEU A 429 20.43 -14.01 -13.74
C LEU A 429 20.18 -15.52 -13.82
N HIS A 430 20.66 -16.18 -14.91
CA HIS A 430 20.42 -17.61 -15.13
C HIS A 430 21.35 -18.51 -14.31
N THR A 431 22.52 -18.04 -13.91
CA THR A 431 23.52 -18.86 -13.18
C THR A 431 23.69 -18.41 -11.72
N ALA A 432 23.94 -17.13 -11.47
CA ALA A 432 24.24 -16.64 -10.11
C ALA A 432 22.99 -16.58 -9.21
N LEU A 433 21.82 -16.26 -9.74
CA LEU A 433 20.58 -16.24 -8.96
C LEU A 433 20.21 -17.63 -8.41
N PRO A 434 20.14 -18.71 -9.22
CA PRO A 434 19.87 -20.06 -8.70
C PRO A 434 20.93 -20.52 -7.71
N LEU A 435 22.24 -20.29 -7.98
CA LEU A 435 23.33 -20.66 -7.09
C LEU A 435 23.23 -20.00 -5.71
N ARG A 436 22.56 -18.87 -5.59
CA ARG A 436 22.37 -18.19 -4.30
C ARG A 436 21.02 -18.51 -3.64
N VAL A 437 19.94 -18.59 -4.41
CA VAL A 437 18.59 -18.79 -3.86
C VAL A 437 18.33 -20.25 -3.52
N VAL A 438 18.72 -21.18 -4.40
CA VAL A 438 18.41 -22.61 -4.23
C VAL A 438 19.05 -23.22 -2.97
N PRO A 439 20.35 -22.98 -2.66
CA PRO A 439 20.95 -23.51 -1.43
C PRO A 439 20.28 -22.97 -0.16
N VAL A 440 19.91 -21.69 -0.13
CA VAL A 440 19.18 -21.10 1.01
C VAL A 440 17.84 -21.78 1.17
N PHE A 441 17.11 -21.98 0.08
CA PHE A 441 15.82 -22.67 0.10
C PHE A 441 15.93 -24.10 0.65
N PHE A 442 16.91 -24.89 0.20
CA PHE A 442 17.14 -26.25 0.70
C PHE A 442 17.54 -26.23 2.20
N CYS A 443 18.34 -25.26 2.63
CA CYS A 443 18.67 -25.11 4.03
C CYS A 443 17.43 -24.76 4.89
N LEU A 444 16.50 -23.94 4.38
CA LEU A 444 15.24 -23.66 5.07
C LEU A 444 14.41 -24.94 5.29
N ILE A 445 14.40 -25.86 4.31
CA ILE A 445 13.74 -27.17 4.44
C ILE A 445 14.49 -28.02 5.48
N PHE A 446 15.81 -28.15 5.35
CA PHE A 446 16.65 -28.96 6.24
C PHE A 446 16.54 -28.52 7.72
N PHE A 447 16.58 -27.23 7.99
CA PHE A 447 16.40 -26.65 9.32
C PHE A 447 14.94 -26.59 9.79
N ARG A 448 14.03 -27.25 9.05
CA ARG A 448 12.59 -27.40 9.40
C ARG A 448 11.84 -26.07 9.57
N ALA A 449 12.22 -25.04 8.82
CA ALA A 449 11.55 -23.74 8.87
C ALA A 449 10.05 -23.84 8.53
N TYR A 450 9.67 -24.75 7.63
CA TYR A 450 8.27 -24.99 7.24
C TYR A 450 7.50 -25.90 8.19
N ALA A 451 8.19 -26.60 9.08
CA ALA A 451 7.55 -27.41 10.15
C ALA A 451 7.31 -26.59 11.42
N THR A 452 7.83 -25.35 11.50
CA THR A 452 7.73 -24.48 12.66
C THR A 452 6.41 -23.69 12.64
N VAL A 453 5.68 -23.70 13.76
CA VAL A 453 4.48 -22.87 13.93
C VAL A 453 4.89 -21.45 14.33
N TRP A 454 5.09 -20.58 13.37
CA TRP A 454 5.64 -19.24 13.58
C TRP A 454 4.79 -18.33 14.49
N GLY A 455 3.49 -18.55 14.59
CA GLY A 455 2.63 -17.84 15.55
C GLY A 455 2.93 -18.14 17.02
N ARG A 456 3.76 -19.16 17.31
CA ARG A 456 4.21 -19.57 18.66
C ARG A 456 5.73 -19.71 18.73
N ALA A 457 6.45 -19.14 17.77
CA ALA A 457 7.91 -19.28 17.66
C ALA A 457 8.62 -18.59 18.83
N LEU A 458 9.63 -19.26 19.35
CA LEU A 458 10.57 -18.73 20.32
C LEU A 458 11.76 -18.08 19.59
N ILE A 459 12.57 -17.30 20.30
CA ILE A 459 13.80 -16.67 19.76
C ILE A 459 14.70 -17.73 19.12
N SER A 460 14.81 -18.93 19.70
CA SER A 460 15.59 -20.03 19.15
C SER A 460 15.19 -20.44 17.74
N ASN A 461 13.92 -20.29 17.36
CA ASN A 461 13.44 -20.59 16.00
C ASN A 461 13.92 -19.54 14.98
N TYR A 462 14.01 -18.27 15.38
CA TYR A 462 14.58 -17.21 14.55
C TYR A 462 16.10 -17.36 14.41
N VAL A 463 16.79 -17.80 15.46
CA VAL A 463 18.22 -18.14 15.39
C VAL A 463 18.45 -19.30 14.41
N ARG A 464 17.63 -20.36 14.44
CA ARG A 464 17.67 -21.45 13.45
C ARG A 464 17.42 -20.97 12.03
N LEU A 465 16.49 -20.05 11.85
CA LEU A 465 16.22 -19.43 10.55
C LEU A 465 17.45 -18.69 10.04
N ALA A 466 18.05 -17.84 10.88
CA ALA A 466 19.27 -17.11 10.53
C ALA A 466 20.42 -18.06 10.18
N LEU A 467 20.57 -19.14 10.93
CA LEU A 467 21.58 -20.17 10.67
C LEU A 467 21.34 -20.88 9.33
N ALA A 468 20.08 -21.20 9.00
CA ALA A 468 19.73 -21.79 7.71
C ALA A 468 20.09 -20.86 6.55
N VAL A 469 19.78 -19.57 6.66
CA VAL A 469 20.14 -18.57 5.65
C VAL A 469 21.66 -18.40 5.56
N PHE A 470 22.36 -18.39 6.67
CA PHE A 470 23.81 -18.29 6.71
C PHE A 470 24.48 -19.48 5.98
N VAL A 471 24.14 -20.71 6.37
CA VAL A 471 24.68 -21.92 5.75
C VAL A 471 24.35 -21.96 4.25
N GLY A 472 23.09 -21.66 3.87
CA GLY A 472 22.69 -21.62 2.48
C GLY A 472 23.45 -20.56 1.66
N THR A 473 23.71 -19.39 2.25
CA THR A 473 24.53 -18.34 1.62
C THR A 473 25.97 -18.78 1.43
N MET A 474 26.55 -19.47 2.41
CA MET A 474 27.91 -20.01 2.32
C MET A 474 28.02 -21.08 1.25
N VAL A 475 27.08 -22.03 1.18
CA VAL A 475 27.03 -23.06 0.12
C VAL A 475 26.87 -22.41 -1.26
N GLY A 476 25.99 -21.42 -1.39
CA GLY A 476 25.82 -20.68 -2.64
C GLY A 476 27.09 -19.92 -3.07
N SER A 477 27.81 -19.34 -2.10
CA SER A 477 29.08 -18.66 -2.37
C SER A 477 30.19 -19.64 -2.79
N ALA A 478 30.24 -20.79 -2.15
CA ALA A 478 31.16 -21.87 -2.55
C ALA A 478 30.84 -22.38 -3.97
N GLY A 479 29.55 -22.49 -4.33
CA GLY A 479 29.12 -22.82 -5.68
C GLY A 479 29.59 -21.82 -6.73
N ILE A 480 29.50 -20.52 -6.44
CA ILE A 480 29.99 -19.46 -7.32
C ILE A 480 31.50 -19.58 -7.57
N ILE A 481 32.28 -19.87 -6.54
CA ILE A 481 33.72 -20.09 -6.67
C ILE A 481 34.01 -21.34 -7.49
N LEU A 482 33.32 -22.46 -7.21
CA LEU A 482 33.52 -23.75 -7.86
C LEU A 482 33.22 -23.70 -9.36
N PHE A 483 32.18 -22.98 -9.76
CA PHE A 483 31.80 -22.80 -11.16
C PHE A 483 32.53 -21.64 -11.86
N HIS A 484 33.61 -21.11 -11.24
CA HIS A 484 34.46 -20.05 -11.79
C HIS A 484 33.69 -18.83 -12.28
N TYR A 485 32.58 -18.51 -11.59
CA TYR A 485 31.79 -17.35 -11.96
C TYR A 485 32.50 -16.03 -11.53
N PRO A 486 32.48 -14.96 -12.36
CA PRO A 486 33.10 -13.68 -11.98
C PRO A 486 32.55 -13.17 -10.65
N HIS A 487 33.42 -13.00 -9.65
CA HIS A 487 33.00 -12.78 -8.26
C HIS A 487 33.63 -11.54 -7.62
N SER A 488 33.71 -10.43 -8.36
CA SER A 488 34.07 -9.17 -7.75
C SER A 488 33.12 -8.88 -6.57
N HIS A 489 33.71 -8.61 -5.40
CA HIS A 489 32.97 -8.32 -4.16
C HIS A 489 32.14 -9.49 -3.56
N LEU A 490 32.54 -10.76 -3.79
CA LEU A 490 31.81 -11.94 -3.31
C LEU A 490 31.46 -11.89 -1.80
N MET A 491 32.42 -11.54 -0.94
CA MET A 491 32.18 -11.46 0.51
C MET A 491 31.19 -10.37 0.89
N ALA A 492 31.33 -9.17 0.31
CA ALA A 492 30.42 -8.05 0.58
C ALA A 492 29.00 -8.36 0.10
N PHE A 493 28.85 -8.95 -1.11
CA PHE A 493 27.57 -9.39 -1.60
C PHE A 493 26.93 -10.46 -0.71
N SER A 494 27.70 -11.47 -0.33
CA SER A 494 27.20 -12.58 0.49
C SER A 494 26.78 -12.11 1.87
N GLY A 495 27.55 -11.20 2.48
CA GLY A 495 27.22 -10.59 3.77
C GLY A 495 25.93 -9.76 3.71
N LEU A 496 25.79 -8.92 2.68
CA LEU A 496 24.59 -8.10 2.49
C LEU A 496 23.37 -8.97 2.15
N PHE A 497 23.52 -9.94 1.27
CA PHE A 497 22.46 -10.90 0.93
C PHE A 497 21.99 -11.71 2.14
N PHE A 498 22.92 -12.20 2.96
CA PHE A 498 22.61 -12.89 4.22
C PHE A 498 21.82 -11.99 5.18
N ALA A 499 22.32 -10.78 5.44
CA ALA A 499 21.68 -9.85 6.37
C ALA A 499 20.26 -9.48 5.93
N LEU A 500 20.08 -9.10 4.67
CA LEU A 500 18.79 -8.72 4.12
C LEU A 500 17.83 -9.90 4.01
N SER A 501 18.30 -11.09 3.61
CA SER A 501 17.45 -12.29 3.55
C SER A 501 16.97 -12.71 4.94
N THR A 502 17.87 -12.68 5.94
CA THR A 502 17.51 -12.99 7.33
C THR A 502 16.48 -12.00 7.86
N LEU A 503 16.70 -10.70 7.64
CA LEU A 503 15.76 -9.64 8.05
C LEU A 503 14.39 -9.81 7.37
N ALA A 504 14.36 -9.96 6.05
CA ALA A 504 13.14 -10.06 5.28
C ALA A 504 12.32 -11.31 5.63
N LEU A 505 12.98 -12.48 5.69
CA LEU A 505 12.33 -13.74 6.05
C LEU A 505 11.85 -13.75 7.50
N SER A 506 12.60 -13.15 8.44
CA SER A 506 12.18 -13.00 9.84
C SER A 506 10.98 -12.06 9.96
N SER A 507 11.02 -10.91 9.28
CA SER A 507 9.92 -9.93 9.27
C SER A 507 8.63 -10.52 8.71
N LEU A 508 8.71 -11.30 7.63
CA LEU A 508 7.56 -12.00 7.05
C LEU A 508 6.91 -12.97 8.05
N ARG A 509 7.72 -13.64 8.86
CA ARG A 509 7.25 -14.61 9.88
C ARG A 509 6.76 -13.94 11.15
N MET A 510 7.33 -12.79 11.50
CA MET A 510 6.88 -11.96 12.63
C MET A 510 5.62 -11.17 12.31
N LEU A 511 5.30 -10.95 11.04
CA LEU A 511 4.17 -10.12 10.63
C LEU A 511 2.86 -10.59 11.26
N ARG A 512 2.57 -11.89 11.22
CA ARG A 512 1.34 -12.46 11.78
C ARG A 512 1.21 -12.29 13.30
N PRO A 513 2.20 -12.65 14.15
CA PRO A 513 2.14 -12.39 15.59
C PRO A 513 2.11 -10.90 15.92
N VAL A 514 2.90 -10.07 15.21
CA VAL A 514 2.91 -8.62 15.43
C VAL A 514 1.56 -7.99 15.07
N LEU A 515 0.98 -8.35 13.93
CA LEU A 515 -0.35 -7.90 13.55
C LEU A 515 -1.39 -8.32 14.59
N ARG A 516 -1.38 -9.57 15.04
CA ARG A 516 -2.31 -10.05 16.07
C ARG A 516 -2.18 -9.24 17.37
N ASP A 517 -0.97 -9.02 17.87
CA ASP A 517 -0.74 -8.27 19.10
C ASP A 517 -1.08 -6.77 18.94
N LEU A 518 -0.85 -6.24 17.74
CA LEU A 518 -1.27 -4.90 17.36
C LEU A 518 -2.81 -4.77 17.34
N PHE A 519 -3.51 -5.74 16.75
CA PHE A 519 -4.97 -5.77 16.71
C PHE A 519 -5.57 -5.79 18.10
N TYR A 520 -5.02 -6.63 18.97
CA TYR A 520 -5.47 -6.69 20.34
C TYR A 520 -5.32 -5.35 21.09
N SER A 521 -4.20 -4.67 20.92
CA SER A 521 -3.98 -3.37 21.56
C SER A 521 -4.92 -2.27 21.03
N LEU A 522 -5.38 -2.40 19.78
CA LEU A 522 -6.33 -1.47 19.17
C LEU A 522 -7.77 -1.75 19.61
N ASP A 523 -8.12 -3.02 19.79
CA ASP A 523 -9.44 -3.47 20.23
C ASP A 523 -9.68 -3.08 21.70
N ALA A 524 -8.67 -3.27 22.55
CA ALA A 524 -8.71 -2.84 23.94
C ALA A 524 -9.00 -1.35 24.13
N GLY A 525 -8.49 -0.49 23.22
CA GLY A 525 -8.75 0.95 23.26
C GLY A 525 -10.19 1.35 22.89
N ARG A 526 -10.88 0.55 22.06
CA ARG A 526 -12.26 0.83 21.64
C ARG A 526 -13.32 0.23 22.55
N LEU A 527 -13.09 -0.96 23.06
CA LEU A 527 -13.96 -1.60 24.02
C LEU A 527 -14.03 -0.83 25.33
N GLY A 528 -13.00 -0.04 25.65
CA GLY A 528 -13.00 0.84 26.83
C GLY A 528 -14.02 1.98 26.78
N ASP A 529 -14.55 2.32 25.61
CA ASP A 529 -15.55 3.38 25.43
C ASP A 529 -17.00 2.84 25.30
N ASP A 530 -17.16 1.49 25.24
CA ASP A 530 -18.48 0.86 25.19
C ASP A 530 -19.05 0.65 26.61
N PRO A 531 -20.22 1.22 26.96
CA PRO A 531 -20.81 1.12 28.28
C PRO A 531 -21.16 -0.34 28.70
N ALA A 532 -21.26 -1.27 27.74
CA ALA A 532 -21.49 -2.68 28.02
C ALA A 532 -20.20 -3.45 28.43
N THR A 533 -19.03 -2.80 28.36
CA THR A 533 -17.73 -3.43 28.60
C THR A 533 -17.20 -3.18 29.99
N SER A 534 -16.92 -4.21 30.76
CA SER A 534 -16.32 -4.13 32.09
C SER A 534 -14.85 -3.72 32.01
N ARG A 535 -14.52 -2.61 32.66
CA ARG A 535 -13.18 -2.03 32.73
C ARG A 535 -12.40 -2.65 33.88
N ILE A 536 -11.38 -3.45 33.58
CA ILE A 536 -10.60 -4.14 34.60
C ILE A 536 -9.20 -3.54 34.76
N VAL A 537 -8.75 -3.45 35.99
CA VAL A 537 -7.36 -3.19 36.35
C VAL A 537 -6.72 -4.49 36.81
N VAL A 538 -5.51 -4.77 36.37
CA VAL A 538 -4.79 -5.98 36.80
C VAL A 538 -3.71 -5.62 37.80
N TYR A 539 -3.69 -6.31 38.94
CA TYR A 539 -2.65 -6.20 39.94
C TYR A 539 -1.62 -7.31 39.79
N GLY A 540 -0.36 -6.90 39.52
CA GLY A 540 0.76 -7.74 39.15
C GLY A 540 1.05 -7.69 37.65
N ALA A 541 2.17 -7.05 37.25
CA ALA A 541 2.57 -6.85 35.86
C ALA A 541 3.60 -7.90 35.36
N GLY A 542 3.77 -9.00 36.09
CA GLY A 542 4.76 -10.05 35.80
C GLY A 542 4.30 -11.10 34.78
N LEU A 543 4.93 -12.28 34.82
CA LEU A 543 4.68 -13.37 33.88
C LEU A 543 3.21 -13.84 33.89
N ARG A 544 2.56 -13.89 35.05
CA ARG A 544 1.15 -14.29 35.18
C ARG A 544 0.20 -13.31 34.50
N TYR A 545 0.49 -12.02 34.54
CA TYR A 545 -0.26 -11.03 33.76
C TYR A 545 -0.20 -11.33 32.26
N ASN A 546 0.98 -11.65 31.73
CA ASN A 546 1.12 -11.99 30.32
C ASN A 546 0.33 -13.25 29.93
N MET A 547 0.22 -14.22 30.82
CA MET A 547 -0.61 -15.41 30.64
C MET A 547 -2.09 -15.07 30.69
N PHE A 548 -2.54 -14.31 31.70
CA PHE A 548 -3.92 -13.84 31.83
C PHE A 548 -4.36 -13.04 30.60
N ARG A 549 -3.51 -12.10 30.14
CA ARG A 549 -3.78 -11.32 28.92
C ARG A 549 -3.98 -12.22 27.70
N LYS A 550 -3.16 -13.24 27.53
CA LYS A 550 -3.28 -14.20 26.42
C LYS A 550 -4.55 -15.03 26.50
N GLU A 551 -5.00 -15.36 27.68
CA GLU A 551 -6.23 -16.10 27.92
C GLU A 551 -7.46 -15.22 27.66
N LEU A 552 -7.45 -13.99 28.15
CA LEU A 552 -8.50 -13.01 27.91
C LEU A 552 -8.74 -12.79 26.41
N VAL A 553 -7.66 -12.77 25.60
CA VAL A 553 -7.71 -12.68 24.14
C VAL A 553 -8.33 -13.90 23.48
N ARG A 554 -8.18 -15.09 24.10
CA ARG A 554 -8.59 -16.37 23.50
C ARG A 554 -10.00 -16.80 23.89
N SER A 555 -10.50 -16.30 25.00
CA SER A 555 -11.79 -16.71 25.55
C SER A 555 -12.91 -15.86 24.97
N SER A 556 -13.76 -16.46 24.14
CA SER A 556 -14.98 -15.81 23.62
C SER A 556 -15.98 -15.44 24.74
N THR A 557 -15.89 -16.10 25.88
CA THR A 557 -16.72 -15.84 27.07
C THR A 557 -16.38 -14.54 27.78
N HIS A 558 -15.24 -13.90 27.47
CA HIS A 558 -14.75 -12.70 28.15
C HIS A 558 -14.76 -11.46 27.23
N ASN A 559 -15.52 -11.49 26.14
CA ASN A 559 -15.57 -10.42 25.13
C ASN A 559 -16.04 -9.04 25.64
N HIS A 560 -16.48 -8.97 26.90
CA HIS A 560 -16.94 -7.72 27.52
C HIS A 560 -15.99 -7.21 28.63
N ARG A 561 -14.70 -7.60 28.61
CA ARG A 561 -13.72 -7.13 29.60
C ARG A 561 -12.52 -6.48 28.91
N VAL A 562 -12.14 -5.28 29.36
CA VAL A 562 -10.98 -4.54 28.85
C VAL A 562 -10.02 -4.17 29.96
N ILE A 563 -8.72 -4.44 29.79
CA ILE A 563 -7.68 -4.04 30.72
C ILE A 563 -7.37 -2.55 30.48
N VAL A 564 -7.73 -1.70 31.43
CA VAL A 564 -7.53 -0.24 31.33
C VAL A 564 -6.27 0.25 32.04
N GLY A 565 -5.65 -0.57 32.89
CA GLY A 565 -4.42 -0.21 33.60
C GLY A 565 -3.84 -1.38 34.39
N LEU A 566 -2.59 -1.19 34.81
CA LEU A 566 -1.87 -2.14 35.67
C LEU A 566 -1.48 -1.45 36.98
N LEU A 567 -1.46 -2.26 38.05
CA LEU A 567 -0.86 -1.95 39.34
C LEU A 567 0.25 -2.95 39.60
N ASP A 568 1.39 -2.49 40.11
CA ASP A 568 2.48 -3.37 40.53
C ASP A 568 3.26 -2.71 41.69
N ASP A 569 3.69 -3.52 42.65
CA ASP A 569 4.45 -3.03 43.79
C ASP A 569 5.93 -2.75 43.47
N ASP A 570 6.40 -3.20 42.31
CA ASP A 570 7.72 -2.80 41.81
C ASP A 570 7.70 -1.33 41.35
N VAL A 571 8.33 -0.50 42.17
CA VAL A 571 8.42 0.94 41.92
C VAL A 571 9.11 1.27 40.60
N LEU A 572 10.01 0.38 40.11
CA LEU A 572 10.72 0.55 38.85
C LEU A 572 9.79 0.43 37.63
N LEU A 573 8.67 -0.27 37.77
CA LEU A 573 7.69 -0.42 36.69
C LEU A 573 6.72 0.76 36.59
N ARG A 574 6.69 1.64 37.57
CA ARG A 574 5.76 2.77 37.61
C ARG A 574 5.92 3.70 36.41
N GLY A 575 4.86 3.95 35.68
CA GLY A 575 4.84 4.81 34.49
C GLY A 575 5.28 4.10 33.22
N LEU A 576 5.87 2.88 33.30
CA LEU A 576 6.25 2.08 32.15
C LEU A 576 5.05 1.33 31.55
N TYR A 577 5.23 0.82 30.33
CA TYR A 577 4.23 0.05 29.62
C TYR A 577 4.63 -1.43 29.60
N VAL A 578 3.78 -2.30 30.16
CA VAL A 578 3.95 -3.75 30.11
C VAL A 578 2.86 -4.34 29.23
N GLY A 579 3.27 -4.98 28.14
CA GLY A 579 2.34 -5.52 27.16
C GLY A 579 1.42 -4.47 26.52
N GLY A 580 1.86 -3.22 26.40
CA GLY A 580 1.09 -2.11 25.82
C GLY A 580 0.14 -1.40 26.79
N ILE A 581 0.05 -1.86 28.05
CA ILE A 581 -0.76 -1.26 29.11
C ILE A 581 0.14 -0.56 30.14
N ARG A 582 -0.24 0.64 30.55
CA ARG A 582 0.54 1.43 31.49
C ARG A 582 0.43 0.92 32.92
N VAL A 583 1.55 0.86 33.64
CA VAL A 583 1.58 0.65 35.10
C VAL A 583 1.36 1.99 35.78
N HIS A 584 0.24 2.13 36.46
CA HIS A 584 -0.19 3.42 37.04
C HIS A 584 0.35 3.67 38.45
N GLY A 585 0.66 2.63 39.19
CA GLY A 585 1.18 2.75 40.55
C GLY A 585 1.18 1.42 41.32
N THR A 586 1.42 1.53 42.63
CA THR A 586 1.45 0.42 43.56
C THR A 586 0.08 0.18 44.22
N LEU A 587 -0.05 -0.89 45.02
CA LEU A 587 -1.25 -1.19 45.80
C LEU A 587 -1.69 0.00 46.68
N ASN A 588 -0.73 0.73 47.26
CA ASN A 588 -1.04 1.88 48.13
C ASN A 588 -1.73 3.05 47.38
N GLN A 589 -1.58 3.12 46.07
CA GLN A 589 -2.19 4.11 45.19
C GLN A 589 -3.42 3.58 44.45
N ALA A 590 -3.82 2.35 44.73
CA ALA A 590 -4.87 1.64 44.00
C ALA A 590 -6.19 2.41 43.98
N ARG A 591 -6.61 3.00 45.09
CA ARG A 591 -7.89 3.75 45.23
C ARG A 591 -7.98 4.90 44.23
N ASP A 592 -6.94 5.71 44.13
CA ASP A 592 -6.89 6.86 43.21
C ASP A 592 -6.82 6.43 41.76
N VAL A 593 -6.02 5.36 41.48
CA VAL A 593 -5.88 4.78 40.14
C VAL A 593 -7.20 4.20 39.64
N LEU A 594 -7.88 3.41 40.47
CA LEU A 594 -9.17 2.78 40.13
C LEU A 594 -10.24 3.83 39.83
N ARG A 595 -10.31 4.88 40.64
CA ARG A 595 -11.25 6.00 40.45
C ARG A 595 -10.91 6.75 39.14
N LYS A 596 -9.63 7.07 38.90
CA LYS A 596 -9.17 7.77 37.70
C LYS A 596 -9.45 6.99 36.42
N LEU A 597 -9.27 5.68 36.45
CA LEU A 597 -9.48 4.80 35.31
C LEU A 597 -10.94 4.34 35.17
N ARG A 598 -11.82 4.69 36.10
CA ARG A 598 -13.23 4.22 36.17
C ARG A 598 -13.29 2.70 36.03
N ALA A 599 -12.53 1.98 36.87
CA ALA A 599 -12.45 0.55 36.82
C ALA A 599 -13.63 -0.10 37.55
N ASP A 600 -14.25 -1.10 36.95
CA ASP A 600 -15.39 -1.85 37.50
C ASP A 600 -14.93 -3.06 38.33
N ALA A 601 -13.76 -3.61 37.99
CA ALA A 601 -13.20 -4.76 38.68
C ALA A 601 -11.68 -4.78 38.69
N VAL A 602 -11.12 -5.53 39.63
CA VAL A 602 -9.69 -5.81 39.75
C VAL A 602 -9.44 -7.30 39.60
N VAL A 603 -8.43 -7.66 38.79
CA VAL A 603 -7.94 -9.04 38.68
C VAL A 603 -6.55 -9.12 39.27
N VAL A 604 -6.37 -9.91 40.30
CA VAL A 604 -5.05 -10.18 40.90
C VAL A 604 -4.37 -11.27 40.08
N ALA A 605 -3.28 -10.93 39.41
CA ALA A 605 -2.49 -11.82 38.54
C ALA A 605 -1.06 -12.05 39.07
N CYS A 606 -0.86 -11.93 40.37
CA CYS A 606 0.42 -12.22 41.03
C CYS A 606 0.22 -13.19 42.22
N VAL A 607 1.31 -13.76 42.71
CA VAL A 607 1.29 -14.53 43.97
C VAL A 607 1.50 -13.52 45.11
N LEU A 608 0.55 -13.48 46.02
CA LEU A 608 0.61 -12.64 47.20
C LEU A 608 0.89 -13.48 48.45
N THR A 609 1.67 -12.93 49.38
CA THR A 609 1.76 -13.47 50.72
C THR A 609 0.42 -13.31 51.42
N PRO A 610 0.08 -14.15 52.43
CA PRO A 610 -1.20 -14.05 53.16
C PRO A 610 -1.45 -12.62 53.70
N GLU A 611 -0.45 -11.98 54.26
CA GLU A 611 -0.52 -10.63 54.79
C GLU A 611 -0.81 -9.61 53.68
N ARG A 612 -0.15 -9.75 52.53
CA ARG A 612 -0.34 -8.84 51.39
C ARG A 612 -1.70 -9.05 50.73
N LEU A 613 -2.20 -10.26 50.73
CA LEU A 613 -3.54 -10.58 50.22
C LEU A 613 -4.64 -9.89 51.07
N GLU A 614 -4.47 -9.86 52.39
CA GLU A 614 -5.42 -9.21 53.30
C GLU A 614 -5.40 -7.67 53.11
N VAL A 615 -4.22 -7.08 52.96
CA VAL A 615 -4.08 -5.65 52.63
C VAL A 615 -4.75 -5.35 51.29
N ALA A 616 -4.50 -6.15 50.26
CA ALA A 616 -5.11 -5.98 48.95
C ALA A 616 -6.64 -6.10 49.01
N ARG A 617 -7.17 -7.10 49.74
CA ARG A 617 -8.58 -7.30 49.93
C ARG A 617 -9.26 -6.09 50.60
N LYS A 618 -8.63 -5.52 51.64
CA LYS A 618 -9.13 -4.34 52.33
C LYS A 618 -9.10 -3.13 51.42
N THR A 619 -7.98 -2.87 50.73
CA THR A 619 -7.81 -1.71 49.83
C THR A 619 -8.82 -1.74 48.69
N PHE A 620 -9.07 -2.86 48.08
CA PHE A 620 -10.00 -2.97 46.96
C PHE A 620 -11.47 -2.96 47.42
N ALA A 621 -11.77 -3.52 48.61
CA ALA A 621 -13.10 -3.41 49.21
C ALA A 621 -13.48 -1.96 49.52
N GLU A 622 -12.54 -1.18 50.07
CA GLU A 622 -12.72 0.26 50.30
C GLU A 622 -12.91 1.05 49.01
N ALA A 623 -12.38 0.58 47.89
CA ALA A 623 -12.58 1.19 46.57
C ALA A 623 -13.93 0.81 45.91
N GLY A 624 -14.70 -0.14 46.49
CA GLY A 624 -16.02 -0.55 46.00
C GLY A 624 -16.00 -1.32 44.68
N VAL A 625 -14.88 -1.96 44.32
CA VAL A 625 -14.71 -2.69 43.05
C VAL A 625 -14.75 -4.21 43.25
N LYS A 626 -15.25 -4.95 42.26
CA LYS A 626 -15.24 -6.42 42.29
C LYS A 626 -13.81 -6.92 42.16
N VAL A 627 -13.40 -7.86 43.03
CA VAL A 627 -12.04 -8.45 43.00
C VAL A 627 -12.12 -9.92 42.65
N SER A 628 -11.26 -10.33 41.73
CA SER A 628 -11.08 -11.74 41.37
C SER A 628 -9.57 -12.07 41.32
N VAL A 629 -9.25 -13.32 41.68
CA VAL A 629 -7.89 -13.83 41.59
C VAL A 629 -7.78 -14.74 40.38
N TRP A 630 -6.87 -14.46 39.49
CA TRP A 630 -6.56 -15.35 38.40
C TRP A 630 -5.42 -16.29 38.81
N SER A 631 -5.68 -17.59 38.77
CA SER A 631 -4.72 -18.64 39.09
C SER A 631 -4.57 -19.60 37.93
N CYS A 632 -3.33 -19.93 37.57
CA CYS A 632 -2.98 -21.03 36.70
C CYS A 632 -2.27 -22.07 37.57
N ALA A 633 -2.95 -23.16 37.88
CA ALA A 633 -2.39 -24.26 38.68
C ALA A 633 -2.55 -25.58 37.93
N GLU A 634 -1.53 -26.43 38.03
CA GLU A 634 -1.62 -27.82 37.61
C GLU A 634 -2.52 -28.57 38.63
N ARG A 635 -3.55 -29.24 38.16
CA ARG A 635 -4.42 -30.09 38.97
C ARG A 635 -4.34 -31.51 38.48
N PRO A 636 -4.35 -32.52 39.38
CA PRO A 636 -4.53 -33.91 38.99
C PRO A 636 -5.80 -34.08 38.14
N LEU A 637 -5.77 -35.00 37.19
CA LEU A 637 -6.89 -35.19 36.25
C LEU A 637 -8.18 -35.59 37.00
N ASP A 638 -8.04 -36.28 38.11
CA ASP A 638 -9.13 -36.79 38.99
C ASP A 638 -9.85 -35.65 39.73
N GLU A 639 -9.21 -34.48 39.89
CA GLU A 639 -9.81 -33.29 40.53
C GLU A 639 -10.46 -32.32 39.52
N VAL A 640 -10.46 -32.68 38.23
CA VAL A 640 -11.10 -31.86 37.21
C VAL A 640 -12.58 -32.22 37.15
N PRO A 641 -13.52 -31.30 37.49
CA PRO A 641 -14.95 -31.59 37.41
C PRO A 641 -15.30 -31.96 35.96
N THR A 642 -15.87 -33.13 35.78
CA THR A 642 -16.45 -33.54 34.50
C THR A 642 -17.60 -32.61 34.17
N THR A 643 -17.66 -32.11 32.96
CA THR A 643 -18.60 -31.08 32.44
C THR A 643 -20.08 -31.42 32.48
N ALA A 644 -20.49 -32.48 33.20
CA ALA A 644 -21.89 -32.94 33.34
C ALA A 644 -22.75 -32.05 34.26
N ASN A 645 -22.17 -31.09 35.02
CA ASN A 645 -22.94 -30.31 36.02
C ASN A 645 -23.16 -28.84 35.68
N HIS A 646 -22.94 -28.42 34.44
CA HIS A 646 -23.16 -27.00 34.04
C HIS A 646 -24.58 -26.68 33.50
N GLU A 647 -25.52 -27.66 33.50
CA GLU A 647 -26.91 -27.38 33.10
C GLU A 647 -27.81 -26.92 34.27
N GLY A 648 -27.30 -26.86 35.49
CA GLY A 648 -28.08 -26.52 36.70
C GLY A 648 -28.13 -25.06 37.12
N GLU A 649 -27.27 -24.16 36.54
CA GLU A 649 -27.18 -22.74 36.94
C GLU A 649 -27.70 -21.75 35.90
N ARG A 650 -28.52 -22.19 34.96
CA ARG A 650 -29.31 -21.29 34.09
C ARG A 650 -30.79 -21.34 34.52
N ARG A 651 -31.12 -20.72 35.61
CA ARG A 651 -32.44 -20.16 35.93
C ARG A 651 -32.27 -18.80 36.59
#